data_9689b6be5c06060912248e618e123488
#
_entry.id   9689b6be5c06060912248e618e123488
#
_cell.length_a   1.000
_cell.length_b   1.000
_cell.length_c   1.000
_cell.angle_alpha   90.00
_cell.angle_beta   90.00
_cell.angle_gamma   90.00
#
_symmetry.space_group_name_H-M   'P 1'
#
loop_
_entity.id
_entity.type
_entity.pdbx_description
1 polymer ?
#
loop_
_entity_poly.entity_id
_entity_poly.type
_entity_poly.pdbx_seq_one_letter_code
_entity_poly.pdbx_strand_id
1 'polypeptide(L)'
;MSILNKFTVKNLKLNKKRTIVTIIGIMLSTALICGVAGLVSSFKASLINWIKIQDGNYHVAFHDIPAEKLKYVSENQKVKDYYLVGDVGWANLEDSTNDYKPYVHILEYDNKALNNLGVNLTEGRLPENSNEIVISEHIITNGRVILKVGDEITLDVGKRVSSDGEELNENNPLLNGNTLIVYDNETDLEEKETEKVEETEQIENTTKKTYKIVGIMQRLSREDFSSPGYTVITHMDKIPEKIDISVLYKNPKEYEEIAKDICKTFGIMSLNDIDINTELLRFEGVMSENMMNVLYTIAGVIIAIIVVSSVFVIRNSFSISVAEKNRQYGMLASIGATSKQIKRNVIFEGMIIGLIAIPLGIILGIVAIMILLQVVNYLLVDMLNNLSFIYSINPLAIVGTIVISLITIYLSCLIPAIRASKISPIESIRGNKDIKIKAKKLRTSRLTKKIFGIGGVIASKNLKRSKKKYRTTVISLVVSIFIFISLSSILNLGTKVSGLYYKDFKFNMYVDNGTKEIYEDLAKLDNIKEYSYYYHTSLDFDNMKYASKFGKETMRYVGNSMISLTAYNNEYFKKYIKELGLNPEDYKIVALLQDDAIRYNDDGSKTIDRLYKIKPNDKIEVGRVDKTYNITISKCTADDSKPMGQEAAYYNDGVIIVSEDFVKEVLGEDINDSSLYAIGSLLINSSNSQELENTLNDLIKTNSKYTGLTVYNYDNYVDQQRRMVLVVKIFLYGFISVITLIGVTNIFNTITTNMILRSKEFAMLKSIGMSKKEFNKMIRLESIMYGAKSLLIGIPLGILGSYGVYKAFAQGVDVGYMIPYPAIIISIVFVFIIVGITMKYSLNKINKQNIIETIRKDNI
;
A
#
# COMPACT_ATOMS: atom_id res chain seq x y z
N MET A 1 -7.92 -18.42 -47.56
CA MET A 1 -6.58 -18.55 -46.95
C MET A 1 -5.55 -18.76 -48.07
N SER A 2 -4.48 -17.95 -48.14
CA SER A 2 -3.43 -18.14 -49.12
C SER A 2 -2.71 -19.46 -48.93
N ILE A 3 -2.10 -20.00 -49.98
CA ILE A 3 -1.32 -21.27 -49.92
C ILE A 3 -0.23 -21.21 -48.87
N LEU A 4 0.42 -20.02 -48.74
CA LEU A 4 1.45 -19.79 -47.70
C LEU A 4 0.89 -19.87 -46.27
N ASN A 5 -0.33 -19.39 -46.04
CA ASN A 5 -0.99 -19.45 -44.75
C ASN A 5 -1.37 -20.90 -44.35
N LYS A 6 -1.89 -21.70 -45.35
CA LYS A 6 -2.15 -23.15 -45.12
C LYS A 6 -0.88 -23.90 -44.78
N PHE A 7 0.21 -23.60 -45.50
CA PHE A 7 1.53 -24.14 -45.21
C PHE A 7 2.03 -23.83 -43.78
N THR A 8 1.85 -22.58 -43.32
CA THR A 8 2.22 -22.16 -41.96
C THR A 8 1.46 -22.97 -40.92
N VAL A 9 0.14 -23.11 -41.06
CA VAL A 9 -0.68 -23.87 -40.08
C VAL A 9 -0.26 -25.34 -40.04
N LYS A 10 -0.01 -25.97 -41.21
CA LYS A 10 0.48 -27.35 -41.27
C LYS A 10 1.85 -27.52 -40.57
N ASN A 11 2.74 -26.53 -40.75
CA ASN A 11 4.08 -26.53 -40.18
C ASN A 11 4.03 -26.36 -38.65
N LEU A 12 3.14 -25.55 -38.10
CA LEU A 12 2.92 -25.42 -36.65
C LEU A 12 2.43 -26.74 -36.04
N LYS A 13 1.52 -27.45 -36.73
CA LYS A 13 1.03 -28.77 -36.28
C LYS A 13 2.11 -29.83 -36.29
N LEU A 14 3.01 -29.82 -37.26
CA LEU A 14 4.12 -30.77 -37.36
C LEU A 14 5.19 -30.53 -36.27
N ASN A 15 5.42 -29.27 -35.89
CA ASN A 15 6.40 -28.89 -34.89
C ASN A 15 5.80 -28.63 -33.49
N LYS A 16 4.89 -29.51 -33.03
CA LYS A 16 4.08 -29.35 -31.78
C LYS A 16 4.90 -28.93 -30.57
N LYS A 17 6.02 -29.58 -30.26
CA LYS A 17 6.83 -29.30 -29.05
C LYS A 17 7.30 -27.84 -28.99
N ARG A 18 7.74 -27.28 -30.10
CA ARG A 18 8.20 -25.89 -30.17
C ARG A 18 7.04 -24.90 -30.16
N THR A 19 5.98 -25.19 -30.91
CA THR A 19 4.77 -24.38 -30.93
C THR A 19 4.20 -24.21 -29.50
N ILE A 20 4.14 -25.30 -28.73
CA ILE A 20 3.71 -25.30 -27.32
C ILE A 20 4.60 -24.38 -26.47
N VAL A 21 5.93 -24.48 -26.57
CA VAL A 21 6.85 -23.63 -25.81
C VAL A 21 6.65 -22.14 -26.12
N THR A 22 6.39 -21.81 -27.41
CA THR A 22 6.13 -20.43 -27.81
C THR A 22 4.75 -19.96 -27.29
N ILE A 23 3.73 -20.82 -27.33
CA ILE A 23 2.40 -20.57 -26.76
C ILE A 23 2.54 -20.30 -25.26
N ILE A 24 3.25 -21.13 -24.49
CA ILE A 24 3.49 -20.96 -23.05
C ILE A 24 4.16 -19.60 -22.80
N GLY A 25 5.18 -19.22 -23.57
CA GLY A 25 5.87 -17.94 -23.38
C GLY A 25 4.96 -16.72 -23.59
N ILE A 26 4.11 -16.76 -24.63
CA ILE A 26 3.13 -15.69 -24.89
C ILE A 26 2.01 -15.73 -23.84
N MET A 27 1.51 -16.90 -23.47
CA MET A 27 0.47 -17.10 -22.47
C MET A 27 0.89 -16.52 -21.10
N LEU A 28 2.10 -16.85 -20.63
CA LEU A 28 2.63 -16.32 -19.37
C LEU A 28 2.82 -14.80 -19.42
N SER A 29 3.27 -14.26 -20.56
CA SER A 29 3.40 -12.82 -20.74
C SER A 29 2.03 -12.11 -20.69
N THR A 30 1.04 -12.65 -21.39
CA THR A 30 -0.33 -12.13 -21.39
C THR A 30 -0.96 -12.25 -20.00
N ALA A 31 -0.72 -13.37 -19.30
CA ALA A 31 -1.21 -13.58 -17.94
C ALA A 31 -0.65 -12.53 -16.96
N LEU A 32 0.64 -12.16 -17.10
CA LEU A 32 1.22 -11.10 -16.29
C LEU A 32 0.62 -9.73 -16.58
N ILE A 33 0.45 -9.37 -17.85
CA ILE A 33 -0.16 -8.09 -18.25
C ILE A 33 -1.59 -8.02 -17.73
N CYS A 34 -2.38 -9.09 -17.91
CA CYS A 34 -3.74 -9.22 -17.38
C CYS A 34 -3.74 -9.16 -15.85
N GLY A 35 -2.76 -9.80 -15.20
CA GLY A 35 -2.59 -9.82 -13.77
C GLY A 35 -2.38 -8.43 -13.18
N VAL A 36 -1.48 -7.62 -13.75
CA VAL A 36 -1.25 -6.24 -13.30
C VAL A 36 -2.48 -5.37 -13.51
N ALA A 37 -3.08 -5.43 -14.71
CA ALA A 37 -4.26 -4.64 -15.03
C ALA A 37 -5.48 -5.01 -14.16
N GLY A 38 -5.69 -6.30 -13.90
CA GLY A 38 -6.77 -6.80 -13.06
C GLY A 38 -6.56 -6.50 -11.57
N LEU A 39 -5.31 -6.50 -11.10
CA LEU A 39 -4.98 -6.12 -9.74
C LEU A 39 -5.32 -4.65 -9.47
N VAL A 40 -4.92 -3.75 -10.37
CA VAL A 40 -5.26 -2.31 -10.27
C VAL A 40 -6.76 -2.10 -10.32
N SER A 41 -7.46 -2.81 -11.20
CA SER A 41 -8.92 -2.75 -11.32
C SER A 41 -9.62 -3.23 -10.06
N SER A 42 -9.17 -4.36 -9.48
CA SER A 42 -9.72 -4.93 -8.26
C SER A 42 -9.43 -4.05 -7.04
N PHE A 43 -8.23 -3.50 -6.93
CA PHE A 43 -7.87 -2.55 -5.86
C PHE A 43 -8.75 -1.31 -5.89
N LYS A 44 -8.92 -0.69 -7.08
CA LYS A 44 -9.81 0.46 -7.26
C LYS A 44 -11.25 0.12 -6.86
N ALA A 45 -11.77 -1.02 -7.31
CA ALA A 45 -13.13 -1.46 -7.01
C ALA A 45 -13.32 -1.74 -5.50
N SER A 46 -12.30 -2.29 -4.84
CA SER A 46 -12.32 -2.54 -3.40
C SER A 46 -12.34 -1.24 -2.59
N LEU A 47 -11.55 -0.24 -2.98
CA LEU A 47 -11.57 1.09 -2.35
C LEU A 47 -12.93 1.78 -2.53
N ILE A 48 -13.48 1.77 -3.74
CA ILE A 48 -14.82 2.32 -3.99
C ILE A 48 -15.87 1.60 -3.13
N ASN A 49 -15.80 0.27 -3.04
CA ASN A 49 -16.73 -0.49 -2.21
C ASN A 49 -16.57 -0.18 -0.71
N TRP A 50 -15.35 -0.01 -0.25
CA TRP A 50 -15.07 0.36 1.14
C TRP A 50 -15.63 1.74 1.48
N ILE A 51 -15.41 2.75 0.63
CA ILE A 51 -15.97 4.10 0.80
C ILE A 51 -17.49 4.05 0.86
N LYS A 52 -18.13 3.25 -0.03
CA LYS A 52 -19.60 3.09 -0.02
C LYS A 52 -20.11 2.46 1.28
N ILE A 53 -19.32 1.57 1.88
CA ILE A 53 -19.67 0.96 3.17
C ILE A 53 -19.45 1.95 4.33
N GLN A 54 -18.38 2.74 4.31
CA GLN A 54 -18.02 3.66 5.39
C GLN A 54 -18.80 4.99 5.31
N ASP A 55 -18.75 5.67 4.16
CA ASP A 55 -19.26 7.03 4.00
C ASP A 55 -20.64 7.05 3.33
N GLY A 56 -21.05 5.94 2.73
CA GLY A 56 -22.33 5.81 2.02
C GLY A 56 -22.19 5.87 0.50
N ASN A 57 -23.18 5.29 -0.18
CA ASN A 57 -23.22 5.15 -1.63
C ASN A 57 -23.99 6.29 -2.31
N TYR A 58 -23.55 7.53 -2.11
CA TYR A 58 -24.14 8.73 -2.69
C TYR A 58 -23.05 9.68 -3.21
N HIS A 59 -23.41 10.62 -4.10
CA HIS A 59 -22.49 11.64 -4.59
C HIS A 59 -22.71 13.00 -3.94
N VAL A 60 -23.96 13.35 -3.70
CA VAL A 60 -24.35 14.65 -3.12
C VAL A 60 -25.52 14.45 -2.16
N ALA A 61 -25.51 15.15 -1.02
CA ALA A 61 -26.64 15.22 -0.10
C ALA A 61 -27.15 16.66 0.01
N PHE A 62 -28.47 16.81 0.01
CA PHE A 62 -29.22 18.06 0.17
C PHE A 62 -29.94 18.00 1.50
N HIS A 63 -29.86 19.05 2.31
CA HIS A 63 -30.41 19.10 3.66
C HIS A 63 -31.67 19.94 3.73
N ASP A 64 -32.55 19.66 4.70
CA ASP A 64 -33.73 20.42 5.02
C ASP A 64 -34.71 20.63 3.85
N ILE A 65 -34.84 19.66 2.96
CA ILE A 65 -35.67 19.78 1.75
C ILE A 65 -37.14 19.47 2.07
N PRO A 66 -38.11 20.37 1.73
CA PRO A 66 -39.51 20.04 1.85
C PRO A 66 -39.89 18.77 1.06
N ALA A 67 -40.58 17.81 1.70
CA ALA A 67 -40.89 16.51 1.11
C ALA A 67 -41.65 16.60 -0.24
N GLU A 68 -42.44 17.66 -0.45
CA GLU A 68 -43.14 17.94 -1.72
C GLU A 68 -42.17 18.11 -2.92
N LYS A 69 -40.93 18.52 -2.66
CA LYS A 69 -39.88 18.69 -3.67
C LYS A 69 -39.16 17.38 -4.05
N LEU A 70 -39.39 16.29 -3.34
CA LEU A 70 -38.77 14.98 -3.61
C LEU A 70 -38.97 14.53 -5.07
N LYS A 71 -40.12 14.88 -5.67
CA LYS A 71 -40.42 14.55 -7.08
C LYS A 71 -39.37 15.02 -8.07
N TYR A 72 -38.69 16.15 -7.79
CA TYR A 72 -37.63 16.67 -8.69
C TYR A 72 -36.39 15.80 -8.70
N VAL A 73 -36.14 15.00 -7.66
CA VAL A 73 -35.05 14.02 -7.62
C VAL A 73 -35.53 12.66 -8.12
N SER A 74 -36.71 12.19 -7.66
CA SER A 74 -37.22 10.84 -8.00
C SER A 74 -37.58 10.67 -9.48
N GLU A 75 -38.03 11.74 -10.14
CA GLU A 75 -38.36 11.76 -11.58
C GLU A 75 -37.18 12.16 -12.48
N ASN A 76 -36.06 12.55 -11.93
CA ASN A 76 -34.90 12.99 -12.69
C ASN A 76 -34.19 11.81 -13.37
N GLN A 77 -34.17 11.80 -14.70
CA GLN A 77 -33.57 10.73 -15.49
C GLN A 77 -32.05 10.56 -15.29
N LYS A 78 -31.35 11.59 -14.81
CA LYS A 78 -29.90 11.55 -14.53
C LYS A 78 -29.60 10.95 -13.15
N VAL A 79 -30.59 10.86 -12.25
CA VAL A 79 -30.49 10.19 -10.94
C VAL A 79 -30.57 8.68 -11.11
N LYS A 80 -29.71 7.96 -10.45
CA LYS A 80 -29.67 6.50 -10.42
C LYS A 80 -30.46 5.97 -9.24
N ASP A 81 -30.23 6.53 -8.05
CA ASP A 81 -30.91 6.21 -6.81
C ASP A 81 -30.87 7.40 -5.84
N TYR A 82 -31.70 7.38 -4.81
CA TYR A 82 -31.74 8.39 -3.75
C TYR A 82 -32.11 7.71 -2.42
N TYR A 83 -31.70 8.34 -1.33
CA TYR A 83 -31.85 7.86 0.03
C TYR A 83 -32.38 8.99 0.90
N LEU A 84 -33.34 8.69 1.78
CA LEU A 84 -34.03 9.68 2.60
C LEU A 84 -33.61 9.54 4.07
N VAL A 85 -33.30 10.68 4.67
CA VAL A 85 -33.02 10.82 6.09
C VAL A 85 -33.92 11.92 6.65
N GLY A 86 -34.56 11.66 7.80
CA GLY A 86 -35.32 12.63 8.55
C GLY A 86 -34.68 12.90 9.91
N ASP A 87 -34.87 14.10 10.43
CA ASP A 87 -34.46 14.47 11.79
C ASP A 87 -35.63 14.28 12.74
N VAL A 88 -35.50 13.36 13.71
CA VAL A 88 -36.50 13.11 14.74
C VAL A 88 -36.31 14.05 15.92
N GLY A 89 -35.09 14.51 16.16
CA GLY A 89 -34.73 15.44 17.20
C GLY A 89 -33.65 14.97 18.17
N TRP A 90 -33.48 15.73 19.22
CA TRP A 90 -32.44 15.58 20.22
C TRP A 90 -33.05 15.20 21.59
N ALA A 91 -32.29 14.43 22.37
CA ALA A 91 -32.67 14.08 23.74
C ALA A 91 -31.44 14.07 24.64
N ASN A 92 -31.65 14.38 25.93
CA ASN A 92 -30.60 14.22 26.94
C ASN A 92 -30.24 12.73 27.09
N LEU A 93 -28.97 12.44 27.14
CA LEU A 93 -28.44 11.13 27.47
C LEU A 93 -28.06 11.13 28.95
N GLU A 94 -29.01 10.73 29.80
CA GLU A 94 -28.75 10.49 31.22
C GLU A 94 -27.60 9.49 31.34
N ASP A 95 -26.77 9.59 32.35
CA ASP A 95 -25.59 8.74 32.57
C ASP A 95 -24.38 8.97 31.62
N SER A 96 -24.42 9.88 30.64
CA SER A 96 -23.24 10.26 29.88
C SER A 96 -22.21 10.91 30.81
N THR A 97 -20.97 10.38 30.81
CA THR A 97 -19.87 10.98 31.58
C THR A 97 -19.03 11.97 30.75
N ASN A 98 -19.42 12.20 29.52
CA ASN A 98 -18.76 13.17 28.65
C ASN A 98 -19.55 14.48 28.65
N ASP A 99 -19.06 15.47 29.41
CA ASP A 99 -19.70 16.78 29.56
C ASP A 99 -19.83 17.56 28.23
N TYR A 100 -19.05 17.21 27.21
CA TYR A 100 -19.12 17.82 25.88
C TYR A 100 -20.09 17.13 24.93
N LYS A 101 -20.61 15.92 25.29
CA LYS A 101 -21.58 15.14 24.51
C LYS A 101 -22.72 14.66 25.41
N PRO A 102 -23.57 15.58 25.93
CA PRO A 102 -24.65 15.22 26.83
C PRO A 102 -25.91 14.68 26.12
N TYR A 103 -25.94 14.65 24.76
CA TYR A 103 -27.12 14.37 24.00
C TYR A 103 -27.04 13.10 23.15
N VAL A 104 -28.19 12.62 22.73
CA VAL A 104 -28.38 11.77 21.57
C VAL A 104 -29.12 12.52 20.46
N HIS A 105 -28.67 12.39 19.21
CA HIS A 105 -29.30 12.88 18.00
C HIS A 105 -29.96 11.72 17.26
N ILE A 106 -31.30 11.74 17.15
CA ILE A 106 -32.08 10.64 16.60
C ILE A 106 -32.47 10.99 15.17
N LEU A 107 -31.96 10.17 14.23
CA LEU A 107 -32.26 10.27 12.81
C LEU A 107 -33.16 9.11 12.37
N GLU A 108 -34.07 9.34 11.45
CA GLU A 108 -34.86 8.28 10.82
C GLU A 108 -34.44 8.06 9.37
N TYR A 109 -34.22 6.81 9.03
CA TYR A 109 -33.72 6.40 7.72
C TYR A 109 -34.77 5.57 6.98
N ASP A 110 -34.95 5.81 5.68
CA ASP A 110 -35.72 4.91 4.84
C ASP A 110 -34.98 3.56 4.62
N ASN A 111 -35.68 2.54 4.14
CA ASN A 111 -35.09 1.21 3.91
C ASN A 111 -33.84 1.24 3.01
N LYS A 112 -33.76 2.17 2.08
CA LYS A 112 -32.62 2.31 1.19
C LYS A 112 -31.46 2.99 1.90
N ALA A 113 -31.72 4.02 2.70
CA ALA A 113 -30.72 4.74 3.50
C ALA A 113 -30.06 3.79 4.51
N LEU A 114 -30.83 3.00 5.24
CA LEU A 114 -30.33 1.99 6.19
C LEU A 114 -29.28 1.03 5.56
N ASN A 115 -29.46 0.69 4.29
CA ASN A 115 -28.59 -0.25 3.59
C ASN A 115 -27.45 0.40 2.78
N ASN A 116 -27.48 1.73 2.59
CA ASN A 116 -26.54 2.40 1.66
C ASN A 116 -25.81 3.61 2.23
N LEU A 117 -26.17 4.11 3.42
CA LEU A 117 -25.59 5.30 4.01
C LEU A 117 -24.66 5.02 5.20
N GLY A 118 -23.85 3.98 5.12
CA GLY A 118 -22.74 3.74 6.06
C GLY A 118 -23.15 3.15 7.41
N VAL A 119 -24.37 2.59 7.55
CA VAL A 119 -24.83 1.93 8.79
C VAL A 119 -24.19 0.55 8.90
N ASN A 120 -23.07 0.46 9.62
CA ASN A 120 -22.30 -0.79 9.80
C ASN A 120 -22.57 -1.36 11.19
N LEU A 121 -23.31 -2.45 11.28
CA LEU A 121 -23.61 -3.10 12.55
C LEU A 121 -22.40 -3.85 13.10
N THR A 122 -22.16 -3.67 14.40
CA THR A 122 -21.24 -4.50 15.18
C THR A 122 -21.98 -5.61 15.91
N GLU A 123 -23.26 -5.36 16.27
CA GLU A 123 -24.13 -6.33 16.96
C GLU A 123 -25.59 -6.10 16.59
N GLY A 124 -26.43 -7.17 16.60
CA GLY A 124 -27.87 -7.10 16.40
C GLY A 124 -28.30 -6.99 14.94
N ARG A 125 -29.35 -6.21 14.67
CA ARG A 125 -29.96 -6.01 13.34
C ARG A 125 -30.39 -4.56 13.11
N LEU A 126 -30.71 -4.22 11.86
CA LEU A 126 -31.29 -2.91 11.51
C LEU A 126 -32.73 -2.76 12.05
N PRO A 127 -33.19 -1.51 12.33
CA PRO A 127 -34.54 -1.25 12.79
C PRO A 127 -35.55 -1.50 11.66
N GLU A 128 -36.73 -2.08 12.00
CA GLU A 128 -37.82 -2.39 11.08
C GLU A 128 -39.02 -1.43 11.23
N ASN A 129 -39.05 -0.65 12.29
CA ASN A 129 -40.11 0.32 12.57
C ASN A 129 -39.57 1.48 13.42
N SER A 130 -40.35 2.54 13.56
CA SER A 130 -39.95 3.77 14.24
C SER A 130 -39.84 3.66 15.79
N ASN A 131 -40.14 2.51 16.39
CA ASN A 131 -39.95 2.24 17.82
C ASN A 131 -38.66 1.43 18.09
N GLU A 132 -37.94 1.05 17.04
CA GLU A 132 -36.69 0.33 17.15
C GLU A 132 -35.54 1.27 16.78
N ILE A 133 -34.44 1.16 17.51
CA ILE A 133 -33.22 1.97 17.26
C ILE A 133 -31.98 1.12 17.16
N VAL A 134 -31.03 1.65 16.38
CA VAL A 134 -29.62 1.23 16.39
C VAL A 134 -28.81 2.38 17.01
N ILE A 135 -28.02 2.06 18.02
CA ILE A 135 -27.18 3.04 18.72
C ILE A 135 -25.74 2.98 18.22
N SER A 136 -25.03 4.11 18.25
CA SER A 136 -23.59 4.14 17.98
C SER A 136 -22.81 3.50 19.11
N GLU A 137 -21.80 2.66 18.79
CA GLU A 137 -20.82 2.15 19.78
C GLU A 137 -20.09 3.29 20.51
N HIS A 138 -20.10 4.49 19.94
CA HIS A 138 -19.52 5.70 20.54
C HIS A 138 -20.23 6.15 21.83
N ILE A 139 -21.52 5.82 21.98
CA ILE A 139 -22.26 6.01 23.25
C ILE A 139 -21.60 5.19 24.36
N ILE A 140 -21.19 3.96 24.05
CA ILE A 140 -20.59 3.03 25.03
C ILE A 140 -19.12 3.39 25.28
N THR A 141 -18.36 3.64 24.22
CA THR A 141 -16.89 3.85 24.32
C THR A 141 -16.49 5.24 24.78
N ASN A 142 -17.23 6.27 24.41
CA ASN A 142 -16.95 7.67 24.72
C ASN A 142 -17.90 8.23 25.81
N GLY A 143 -19.22 7.96 25.66
CA GLY A 143 -20.22 8.38 26.66
C GLY A 143 -20.20 7.58 27.95
N ARG A 144 -19.58 6.41 27.96
CA ARG A 144 -19.52 5.45 29.08
C ARG A 144 -20.87 4.93 29.56
N VAL A 145 -21.89 5.01 28.68
CA VAL A 145 -23.23 4.50 29.00
C VAL A 145 -23.33 3.04 28.61
N ILE A 146 -23.70 2.17 29.54
CA ILE A 146 -23.81 0.72 29.31
C ILE A 146 -25.19 0.43 28.75
N LEU A 147 -25.28 0.28 27.43
CA LEU A 147 -26.48 -0.13 26.72
C LEU A 147 -26.22 -1.40 25.92
N LYS A 148 -27.21 -2.28 25.83
CA LYS A 148 -27.13 -3.59 25.16
C LYS A 148 -28.28 -3.77 24.17
N VAL A 149 -28.07 -4.64 23.19
CA VAL A 149 -29.15 -5.10 22.31
C VAL A 149 -30.24 -5.80 23.13
N GLY A 150 -31.45 -5.33 22.99
CA GLY A 150 -32.64 -5.81 23.73
C GLY A 150 -33.12 -4.86 24.82
N ASP A 151 -32.28 -3.89 25.24
CA ASP A 151 -32.69 -2.89 26.24
C ASP A 151 -33.73 -1.91 25.67
N GLU A 152 -34.52 -1.32 26.55
CA GLU A 152 -35.49 -0.25 26.23
C GLU A 152 -34.95 1.06 26.84
N ILE A 153 -34.96 2.12 26.05
CA ILE A 153 -34.59 3.45 26.50
C ILE A 153 -35.78 4.42 26.26
N THR A 154 -36.09 5.21 27.26
CA THR A 154 -37.13 6.23 27.15
C THR A 154 -36.49 7.61 27.14
N LEU A 155 -36.72 8.36 26.08
CA LEU A 155 -36.08 9.66 25.81
C LEU A 155 -37.17 10.75 25.66
N ASP A 156 -36.87 11.93 26.20
CA ASP A 156 -37.67 13.13 25.98
C ASP A 156 -37.10 13.86 24.75
N VAL A 157 -37.64 13.53 23.56
CA VAL A 157 -37.15 13.95 22.25
C VAL A 157 -37.75 15.31 21.86
N GLY A 158 -36.90 16.27 21.59
CA GLY A 158 -37.28 17.65 21.23
C GLY A 158 -36.27 18.31 20.30
N LYS A 159 -36.33 19.63 20.24
CA LYS A 159 -35.42 20.48 19.46
C LYS A 159 -34.38 21.10 20.37
N ARG A 160 -33.14 21.12 19.90
CA ARG A 160 -32.02 21.81 20.57
C ARG A 160 -32.08 23.30 20.23
N VAL A 161 -32.22 24.18 21.22
CA VAL A 161 -32.44 25.59 21.03
C VAL A 161 -31.48 26.39 21.91
N SER A 162 -30.86 27.44 21.36
CA SER A 162 -30.03 28.38 22.09
C SER A 162 -30.86 29.34 22.98
N SER A 163 -30.22 30.01 23.93
CA SER A 163 -30.85 31.03 24.77
C SER A 163 -31.51 32.17 23.98
N ASP A 164 -31.05 32.40 22.73
CA ASP A 164 -31.61 33.40 21.82
C ASP A 164 -32.77 32.89 20.98
N GLY A 165 -33.17 31.64 21.14
CA GLY A 165 -34.26 30.98 20.44
C GLY A 165 -33.90 30.45 19.05
N GLU A 166 -32.61 30.36 18.68
CA GLU A 166 -32.17 29.72 17.44
C GLU A 166 -32.13 28.18 17.56
N GLU A 167 -32.68 27.50 16.58
CA GLU A 167 -32.61 26.02 16.49
C GLU A 167 -31.19 25.60 16.10
N LEU A 168 -30.57 24.79 16.94
CA LEU A 168 -29.21 24.31 16.77
C LEU A 168 -29.18 22.92 16.14
N ASN A 169 -28.22 22.70 15.26
CA ASN A 169 -28.01 21.40 14.56
C ASN A 169 -26.70 20.69 15.00
N GLU A 170 -26.35 19.63 14.33
CA GLU A 170 -25.18 18.83 14.65
C GLU A 170 -23.83 19.56 14.45
N ASN A 171 -23.80 20.62 13.63
CA ASN A 171 -22.60 21.41 13.35
C ASN A 171 -22.37 22.52 14.41
N ASN A 172 -23.36 22.78 15.25
CA ASN A 172 -23.22 23.73 16.34
C ASN A 172 -22.62 23.02 17.57
N PRO A 173 -21.45 23.43 18.09
CA PRO A 173 -20.86 22.86 19.31
C PRO A 173 -21.76 23.10 20.52
N LEU A 174 -21.50 22.41 21.62
CA LEU A 174 -22.25 22.59 22.88
C LEU A 174 -22.06 23.98 23.41
N LEU A 175 -23.19 24.70 23.66
CA LEU A 175 -23.21 25.99 24.30
C LEU A 175 -23.36 25.81 25.82
N ASN A 176 -22.25 25.84 26.57
CA ASN A 176 -22.21 25.54 28.01
C ASN A 176 -21.81 26.73 28.89
N GLY A 177 -22.09 27.96 28.44
CA GLY A 177 -21.76 29.18 29.17
C GLY A 177 -20.28 29.58 29.11
N ASN A 178 -19.45 28.89 28.35
CA ASN A 178 -18.07 29.30 28.14
C ASN A 178 -18.02 30.48 27.16
N THR A 179 -17.37 31.58 27.56
CA THR A 179 -17.23 32.82 26.81
C THR A 179 -16.61 32.57 25.44
N LEU A 180 -17.38 32.70 24.36
CA LEU A 180 -16.81 32.78 23.00
C LEU A 180 -16.14 34.16 22.87
N ILE A 181 -14.82 34.18 22.71
CA ILE A 181 -14.09 35.39 22.32
C ILE A 181 -14.31 35.56 20.82
N VAL A 182 -15.30 36.36 20.43
CA VAL A 182 -15.49 36.72 19.03
C VAL A 182 -14.39 37.71 18.66
N TYR A 183 -13.44 37.31 17.88
CA TYR A 183 -12.49 38.20 17.25
C TYR A 183 -13.19 38.89 16.07
N ASP A 184 -13.55 40.15 16.26
CA ASP A 184 -14.03 41.00 15.16
C ASP A 184 -12.84 41.27 14.21
N ASN A 185 -12.92 40.78 12.99
CA ASN A 185 -11.87 40.88 11.96
C ASN A 185 -11.95 42.24 11.24
N GLU A 186 -12.08 43.36 11.96
CA GLU A 186 -11.86 44.68 11.40
C GLU A 186 -10.73 45.41 12.16
N THR A 187 -9.67 45.60 11.40
CA THR A 187 -8.53 46.47 11.67
C THR A 187 -8.82 47.66 12.59
N ASP A 188 -8.56 47.53 13.92
CA ASP A 188 -7.98 48.60 14.73
C ASP A 188 -7.62 48.03 16.12
N LEU A 189 -6.36 48.22 16.53
CA LEU A 189 -5.77 47.81 17.82
C LEU A 189 -6.27 48.71 18.95
N GLU A 190 -7.51 48.60 19.34
CA GLU A 190 -8.01 49.11 20.61
C GLU A 190 -8.81 47.99 21.29
N GLU A 191 -8.34 47.57 22.47
CA GLU A 191 -9.03 46.66 23.36
C GLU A 191 -10.40 47.25 23.75
N LYS A 192 -11.45 46.81 23.04
CA LYS A 192 -12.83 46.97 23.52
C LYS A 192 -13.16 45.76 24.37
N GLU A 193 -13.52 45.98 25.62
CA GLU A 193 -14.18 44.99 26.47
C GLU A 193 -15.41 44.46 25.72
N THR A 194 -15.31 43.24 25.20
CA THR A 194 -16.44 42.51 24.63
C THR A 194 -17.34 42.05 25.75
N GLU A 195 -18.65 42.38 25.68
CA GLU A 195 -19.67 41.84 26.57
C GLU A 195 -19.56 40.31 26.59
N LYS A 196 -19.44 39.74 27.80
CA LYS A 196 -19.47 38.29 28.02
C LYS A 196 -20.91 37.84 27.85
N VAL A 197 -21.29 37.34 26.71
CA VAL A 197 -22.57 36.68 26.52
C VAL A 197 -22.39 35.20 26.95
N GLU A 198 -23.04 34.80 28.04
CA GLU A 198 -23.14 33.38 28.43
C GLU A 198 -24.22 32.75 27.53
N GLU A 199 -23.77 32.13 26.43
CA GLU A 199 -24.69 31.37 25.56
C GLU A 199 -24.90 29.97 26.15
N THR A 200 -26.16 29.70 26.49
CA THR A 200 -26.61 28.37 26.95
C THR A 200 -27.62 27.79 25.98
N GLU A 201 -27.86 26.51 26.08
CA GLU A 201 -28.84 25.83 25.24
C GLU A 201 -29.70 24.88 26.07
N GLN A 202 -30.85 24.49 25.51
CA GLN A 202 -31.76 23.53 26.12
C GLN A 202 -32.56 22.78 25.05
N ILE A 203 -33.12 21.60 25.43
CA ILE A 203 -34.01 20.85 24.56
C ILE A 203 -35.44 21.28 24.84
N GLU A 204 -36.10 21.85 23.84
CA GLU A 204 -37.46 22.32 23.91
C GLU A 204 -38.46 21.47 23.15
N ASN A 205 -39.73 21.63 23.42
CA ASN A 205 -40.87 20.97 22.77
C ASN A 205 -40.75 19.42 22.81
N THR A 206 -40.32 18.89 23.97
CA THR A 206 -40.05 17.47 24.13
C THR A 206 -41.30 16.59 24.07
N THR A 207 -41.16 15.45 23.46
CA THR A 207 -42.13 14.36 23.44
C THR A 207 -41.50 13.10 23.95
N LYS A 208 -42.12 12.43 24.92
CA LYS A 208 -41.63 11.20 25.50
C LYS A 208 -41.81 10.03 24.53
N LYS A 209 -40.67 9.41 24.13
CA LYS A 209 -40.67 8.24 23.25
C LYS A 209 -39.86 7.10 23.87
N THR A 210 -40.36 5.89 23.75
CA THR A 210 -39.65 4.68 24.22
C THR A 210 -39.20 3.90 23.00
N TYR A 211 -37.91 3.59 22.97
CA TYR A 211 -37.28 2.83 21.89
C TYR A 211 -36.70 1.54 22.40
N LYS A 212 -36.74 0.49 21.58
CA LYS A 212 -36.05 -0.75 21.81
C LYS A 212 -34.74 -0.76 21.02
N ILE A 213 -33.62 -1.01 21.67
CA ILE A 213 -32.29 -1.16 21.04
C ILE A 213 -32.23 -2.51 20.34
N VAL A 214 -32.17 -2.53 19.01
CA VAL A 214 -32.12 -3.75 18.20
C VAL A 214 -30.76 -4.03 17.58
N GLY A 215 -29.85 -3.05 17.63
CA GLY A 215 -28.49 -3.20 17.16
C GLY A 215 -27.55 -2.14 17.68
N ILE A 216 -26.28 -2.41 17.55
CA ILE A 216 -25.18 -1.47 17.81
C ILE A 216 -24.40 -1.31 16.51
N MET A 217 -24.13 -0.09 16.10
CA MET A 217 -23.38 0.24 14.88
C MET A 217 -22.05 0.90 15.20
N GLN A 218 -21.11 0.78 14.28
CA GLN A 218 -19.90 1.59 14.29
C GLN A 218 -20.28 3.07 14.20
N ARG A 219 -19.47 3.96 14.78
CA ARG A 219 -19.67 5.39 14.63
C ARG A 219 -19.72 5.75 13.13
N LEU A 220 -20.71 6.53 12.74
CA LEU A 220 -20.83 7.00 11.35
C LEU A 220 -19.64 7.93 11.02
N SER A 221 -19.08 7.81 9.84
CA SER A 221 -17.98 8.70 9.39
C SER A 221 -18.37 10.16 9.34
N ARG A 222 -19.65 10.46 9.13
CA ARG A 222 -20.23 11.81 9.09
C ARG A 222 -20.68 12.36 10.46
N GLU A 223 -20.63 11.57 11.54
CA GLU A 223 -20.84 12.10 12.88
C GLU A 223 -19.63 12.95 13.26
N ASP A 224 -19.83 14.30 13.37
CA ASP A 224 -18.75 15.21 13.73
C ASP A 224 -18.25 14.96 15.16
N PHE A 225 -16.95 15.12 15.37
CA PHE A 225 -16.35 15.03 16.70
C PHE A 225 -16.82 16.17 17.61
N SER A 226 -17.06 17.35 17.06
CA SER A 226 -17.56 18.54 17.76
C SER A 226 -19.05 18.51 18.04
N SER A 227 -19.81 17.61 17.38
CA SER A 227 -21.25 17.44 17.64
C SER A 227 -21.49 17.08 19.11
N PRO A 228 -22.41 17.76 19.81
CA PRO A 228 -22.66 17.50 21.23
C PRO A 228 -23.58 16.29 21.47
N GLY A 229 -23.94 15.54 20.43
CA GLY A 229 -24.72 14.33 20.51
C GLY A 229 -24.10 13.12 19.84
N TYR A 230 -24.54 11.97 20.30
CA TYR A 230 -24.26 10.67 19.67
C TYR A 230 -25.38 10.32 18.69
N THR A 231 -25.05 9.85 17.50
CA THR A 231 -26.06 9.49 16.49
C THR A 231 -26.74 8.19 16.81
N VAL A 232 -28.06 8.21 16.78
CA VAL A 232 -28.95 7.05 16.92
C VAL A 232 -29.86 7.00 15.70
N ILE A 233 -30.09 5.81 15.14
CA ILE A 233 -30.87 5.64 13.91
C ILE A 233 -32.12 4.81 14.18
N THR A 234 -33.28 5.32 13.73
CA THR A 234 -34.55 4.58 13.69
C THR A 234 -35.03 4.41 12.25
N HIS A 235 -36.08 3.64 12.05
CA HIS A 235 -36.70 3.44 10.75
C HIS A 235 -37.71 4.52 10.42
N MET A 236 -37.69 5.04 9.20
CA MET A 236 -38.65 6.01 8.68
C MET A 236 -39.93 5.31 8.22
N ASP A 237 -40.99 5.34 9.05
CA ASP A 237 -42.29 4.73 8.70
C ASP A 237 -43.12 5.65 7.76
N LYS A 238 -42.89 6.97 7.83
CA LYS A 238 -43.57 7.97 7.01
C LYS A 238 -42.58 9.08 6.69
N ILE A 239 -42.64 9.60 5.50
CA ILE A 239 -41.79 10.75 5.08
C ILE A 239 -42.23 11.99 5.88
N PRO A 240 -41.30 12.62 6.65
CA PRO A 240 -41.60 13.84 7.39
C PRO A 240 -41.77 15.05 6.45
N GLU A 241 -42.14 16.22 7.00
CA GLU A 241 -42.29 17.44 6.20
C GLU A 241 -40.99 17.93 5.58
N LYS A 242 -39.86 17.76 6.28
CA LYS A 242 -38.53 18.07 5.82
C LYS A 242 -37.65 16.82 5.84
N ILE A 243 -36.83 16.66 4.82
CA ILE A 243 -35.96 15.49 4.63
C ILE A 243 -34.61 15.90 4.08
N ASP A 244 -33.61 15.15 4.45
CA ASP A 244 -32.33 15.12 3.75
C ASP A 244 -32.36 14.09 2.64
N ILE A 245 -31.87 14.49 1.46
CA ILE A 245 -31.89 13.65 0.27
C ILE A 245 -30.46 13.40 -0.20
N SER A 246 -29.93 12.20 0.02
CA SER A 246 -28.67 11.77 -0.53
C SER A 246 -28.87 11.16 -1.92
N VAL A 247 -28.19 11.67 -2.94
CA VAL A 247 -28.43 11.35 -4.36
C VAL A 247 -27.23 10.65 -4.99
N LEU A 248 -27.50 9.53 -5.68
CA LEU A 248 -26.54 8.82 -6.51
C LEU A 248 -26.84 9.08 -7.98
N TYR A 249 -25.93 9.66 -8.74
CA TYR A 249 -26.10 9.93 -10.17
C TYR A 249 -25.70 8.75 -11.05
N LYS A 250 -26.29 8.63 -12.24
CA LYS A 250 -25.91 7.62 -13.25
C LYS A 250 -24.52 7.87 -13.83
N ASN A 251 -24.18 9.14 -14.06
CA ASN A 251 -22.87 9.56 -14.52
C ASN A 251 -22.25 10.51 -13.48
N PRO A 252 -21.30 10.03 -12.65
CA PRO A 252 -20.70 10.88 -11.62
C PRO A 252 -19.96 12.10 -12.17
N LYS A 253 -19.52 12.08 -13.44
CA LYS A 253 -18.82 13.21 -14.06
C LYS A 253 -19.70 14.45 -14.29
N GLU A 254 -21.00 14.27 -14.26
CA GLU A 254 -21.98 15.35 -14.42
C GLU A 254 -22.53 15.85 -13.07
N TYR A 255 -21.95 15.38 -11.94
CA TYR A 255 -22.49 15.64 -10.61
C TYR A 255 -22.71 17.14 -10.33
N GLU A 256 -21.75 17.98 -10.71
CA GLU A 256 -21.78 19.42 -10.44
C GLU A 256 -22.89 20.14 -11.23
N GLU A 257 -23.08 19.78 -12.51
CA GLU A 257 -24.14 20.32 -13.36
C GLU A 257 -25.52 19.92 -12.80
N ILE A 258 -25.67 18.63 -12.46
CA ILE A 258 -26.94 18.08 -11.96
C ILE A 258 -27.24 18.66 -10.56
N ALA A 259 -26.25 18.74 -9.69
CA ALA A 259 -26.41 19.33 -8.36
C ALA A 259 -26.84 20.80 -8.44
N LYS A 260 -26.21 21.61 -9.32
CA LYS A 260 -26.62 23.03 -9.56
C LYS A 260 -28.07 23.16 -10.02
N ASP A 261 -28.54 22.28 -10.90
CA ASP A 261 -29.93 22.31 -11.36
C ASP A 261 -30.93 21.95 -10.25
N ILE A 262 -30.59 20.96 -9.42
CA ILE A 262 -31.39 20.55 -8.26
C ILE A 262 -31.37 21.68 -7.21
N CYS A 263 -30.20 22.29 -6.88
CA CYS A 263 -30.07 23.42 -5.96
C CYS A 263 -31.00 24.58 -6.35
N LYS A 264 -31.03 24.98 -7.63
CA LYS A 264 -31.93 26.02 -8.12
C LYS A 264 -33.39 25.69 -7.84
N THR A 265 -33.80 24.44 -8.02
CA THR A 265 -35.19 24.00 -7.77
C THR A 265 -35.49 23.97 -6.28
N PHE A 266 -34.52 23.65 -5.45
CA PHE A 266 -34.66 23.62 -4.00
C PHE A 266 -34.59 25.02 -3.37
N GLY A 267 -34.02 26.02 -4.06
CA GLY A 267 -33.77 27.35 -3.56
C GLY A 267 -32.45 27.49 -2.81
N ILE A 268 -31.54 26.52 -2.97
CA ILE A 268 -30.18 26.52 -2.39
C ILE A 268 -29.29 27.43 -3.27
N MET A 269 -28.61 28.39 -2.67
CA MET A 269 -27.89 29.43 -3.40
C MET A 269 -26.46 29.00 -3.75
N SER A 270 -25.83 28.14 -2.96
CA SER A 270 -24.44 27.77 -3.11
C SER A 270 -24.27 26.23 -3.07
N LEU A 271 -23.28 25.73 -3.80
CA LEU A 271 -22.82 24.36 -3.66
C LEU A 271 -22.05 24.12 -2.33
N ASN A 272 -21.75 25.19 -1.59
CA ASN A 272 -21.15 25.05 -0.27
C ASN A 272 -22.21 24.69 0.80
N ASP A 273 -23.49 24.83 0.46
CA ASP A 273 -24.61 24.51 1.34
C ASP A 273 -25.12 23.07 1.16
N ILE A 274 -24.36 22.23 0.44
CA ILE A 274 -24.67 20.82 0.20
C ILE A 274 -23.46 19.96 0.54
N ASP A 275 -23.69 18.73 0.96
CA ASP A 275 -22.63 17.77 1.21
C ASP A 275 -22.25 17.02 -0.05
N ILE A 276 -20.97 16.99 -0.34
CA ILE A 276 -20.41 16.28 -1.51
C ILE A 276 -19.51 15.13 -1.00
N ASN A 277 -19.84 13.89 -1.39
CA ASN A 277 -18.99 12.75 -1.12
C ASN A 277 -17.74 12.80 -2.04
N THR A 278 -16.80 13.64 -1.63
CA THR A 278 -15.57 13.91 -2.39
C THR A 278 -14.70 12.66 -2.55
N GLU A 279 -14.66 11.78 -1.54
CA GLU A 279 -13.87 10.55 -1.59
C GLU A 279 -14.43 9.59 -2.65
N LEU A 280 -15.75 9.37 -2.69
CA LEU A 280 -16.36 8.52 -3.71
C LEU A 280 -16.12 9.07 -5.12
N LEU A 281 -16.36 10.36 -5.33
CA LEU A 281 -16.16 11.02 -6.62
C LEU A 281 -14.69 11.00 -7.07
N ARG A 282 -13.76 11.13 -6.14
CA ARG A 282 -12.31 11.06 -6.37
C ARG A 282 -11.91 9.67 -6.90
N PHE A 283 -12.34 8.61 -6.22
CA PHE A 283 -12.02 7.24 -6.66
C PHE A 283 -12.82 6.78 -7.87
N GLU A 284 -13.98 7.36 -8.16
CA GLU A 284 -14.68 7.16 -9.43
C GLU A 284 -14.01 7.88 -10.60
N GLY A 285 -13.07 8.78 -10.35
CA GLY A 285 -12.24 9.46 -11.36
C GLY A 285 -12.87 10.75 -11.89
N VAL A 286 -13.67 11.42 -11.07
CA VAL A 286 -14.27 12.73 -11.37
C VAL A 286 -13.35 13.85 -10.89
N MET A 287 -12.80 13.73 -9.71
CA MET A 287 -11.85 14.67 -9.13
C MET A 287 -10.41 14.20 -9.34
N SER A 288 -9.45 15.12 -9.41
CA SER A 288 -8.03 14.79 -9.54
C SER A 288 -7.53 14.08 -8.29
N GLU A 289 -6.89 12.93 -8.47
CA GLU A 289 -6.42 12.09 -7.40
C GLU A 289 -4.97 11.65 -7.64
N ASN A 290 -4.07 12.11 -6.78
CA ASN A 290 -2.64 11.80 -6.91
C ASN A 290 -2.35 10.32 -6.67
N MET A 291 -3.03 9.67 -5.71
CA MET A 291 -2.77 8.28 -5.35
C MET A 291 -3.10 7.31 -6.50
N MET A 292 -4.25 7.49 -7.18
CA MET A 292 -4.62 6.68 -8.34
C MET A 292 -3.67 6.90 -9.52
N ASN A 293 -3.22 8.13 -9.75
CA ASN A 293 -2.24 8.44 -10.79
C ASN A 293 -0.89 7.76 -10.52
N VAL A 294 -0.44 7.74 -9.27
CA VAL A 294 0.77 7.00 -8.85
C VAL A 294 0.59 5.51 -9.10
N LEU A 295 -0.55 4.92 -8.72
CA LEU A 295 -0.84 3.50 -8.93
C LEU A 295 -0.85 3.14 -10.43
N TYR A 296 -1.50 3.94 -11.29
CA TYR A 296 -1.49 3.73 -12.74
C TYR A 296 -0.08 3.88 -13.33
N THR A 297 0.71 4.82 -12.83
CA THR A 297 2.09 5.02 -13.27
C THR A 297 2.96 3.81 -12.92
N ILE A 298 2.87 3.31 -11.68
CA ILE A 298 3.58 2.10 -11.24
C ILE A 298 3.16 0.91 -12.11
N ALA A 299 1.85 0.69 -12.30
CA ALA A 299 1.35 -0.38 -13.15
C ALA A 299 1.85 -0.26 -14.59
N GLY A 300 1.85 0.95 -15.15
CA GLY A 300 2.36 1.24 -16.47
C GLY A 300 3.85 0.89 -16.62
N VAL A 301 4.67 1.25 -15.64
CA VAL A 301 6.09 0.90 -15.60
C VAL A 301 6.28 -0.63 -15.52
N ILE A 302 5.53 -1.31 -14.67
CA ILE A 302 5.59 -2.79 -14.54
C ILE A 302 5.18 -3.44 -15.87
N ILE A 303 4.09 -3.02 -16.49
CA ILE A 303 3.63 -3.52 -17.79
C ILE A 303 4.70 -3.27 -18.87
N ALA A 304 5.31 -2.09 -18.91
CA ALA A 304 6.39 -1.80 -19.85
C ALA A 304 7.58 -2.75 -19.68
N ILE A 305 7.99 -3.03 -18.44
CA ILE A 305 9.05 -4.00 -18.12
C ILE A 305 8.67 -5.39 -18.61
N ILE A 306 7.42 -5.83 -18.37
CA ILE A 306 6.90 -7.13 -18.83
C ILE A 306 6.91 -7.19 -20.35
N VAL A 307 6.44 -6.16 -21.05
CA VAL A 307 6.43 -6.09 -22.52
C VAL A 307 7.84 -6.18 -23.09
N VAL A 308 8.78 -5.38 -22.58
CA VAL A 308 10.18 -5.41 -23.01
C VAL A 308 10.78 -6.80 -22.83
N SER A 309 10.63 -7.40 -21.63
CA SER A 309 11.11 -8.75 -21.36
C SER A 309 10.50 -9.77 -22.32
N SER A 310 9.20 -9.72 -22.52
CA SER A 310 8.44 -10.63 -23.36
C SER A 310 8.85 -10.51 -24.84
N VAL A 311 9.04 -9.28 -25.33
CA VAL A 311 9.54 -9.05 -26.70
C VAL A 311 10.88 -9.75 -26.92
N PHE A 312 11.81 -9.68 -25.98
CA PHE A 312 13.11 -10.38 -26.11
C PHE A 312 12.94 -11.90 -26.13
N VAL A 313 12.09 -12.45 -25.26
CA VAL A 313 11.86 -13.89 -25.14
C VAL A 313 11.17 -14.44 -26.41
N ILE A 314 10.06 -13.83 -26.80
CA ILE A 314 9.25 -14.24 -27.95
C ILE A 314 10.05 -14.08 -29.24
N ARG A 315 10.77 -12.94 -29.40
CA ARG A 315 11.66 -12.70 -30.53
C ARG A 315 12.73 -13.80 -30.67
N ASN A 316 13.29 -14.27 -29.56
CA ASN A 316 14.27 -15.35 -29.58
C ASN A 316 13.64 -16.64 -30.12
N SER A 317 12.44 -17.00 -29.69
CA SER A 317 11.70 -18.15 -30.18
C SER A 317 11.43 -18.07 -31.68
N PHE A 318 10.98 -16.91 -32.20
CA PHE A 318 10.78 -16.70 -33.64
C PHE A 318 12.09 -16.67 -34.42
N SER A 319 13.17 -16.12 -33.88
CA SER A 319 14.49 -16.15 -34.54
C SER A 319 15.01 -17.57 -34.74
N ILE A 320 14.77 -18.46 -33.81
CA ILE A 320 15.06 -19.88 -33.88
C ILE A 320 14.15 -20.52 -34.95
N SER A 321 12.84 -20.26 -34.95
CA SER A 321 11.91 -20.75 -35.97
C SER A 321 12.34 -20.40 -37.38
N VAL A 322 12.70 -19.14 -37.60
CA VAL A 322 13.19 -18.67 -38.90
C VAL A 322 14.50 -19.34 -39.29
N ALA A 323 15.43 -19.55 -38.33
CA ALA A 323 16.69 -20.21 -38.62
C ALA A 323 16.52 -21.66 -39.07
N GLU A 324 15.59 -22.41 -38.49
CA GLU A 324 15.24 -23.80 -38.92
C GLU A 324 14.55 -23.82 -40.27
N LYS A 325 13.67 -22.88 -40.53
CA LYS A 325 12.92 -22.77 -41.80
C LYS A 325 13.69 -22.07 -42.94
N ASN A 326 14.98 -21.76 -42.71
CA ASN A 326 15.78 -20.98 -43.64
C ASN A 326 15.81 -21.61 -45.06
N ARG A 327 15.99 -22.95 -45.18
CA ARG A 327 15.97 -23.69 -46.44
C ARG A 327 14.57 -23.64 -47.08
N GLN A 328 13.50 -23.75 -46.29
CA GLN A 328 12.12 -23.65 -46.80
C GLN A 328 11.81 -22.24 -47.38
N TYR A 329 12.25 -21.17 -46.65
CA TYR A 329 12.11 -19.83 -47.16
C TYR A 329 12.95 -19.58 -48.43
N GLY A 330 14.15 -20.15 -48.52
CA GLY A 330 14.99 -20.14 -49.71
C GLY A 330 14.33 -20.82 -50.91
N MET A 331 13.73 -22.02 -50.72
CA MET A 331 12.96 -22.70 -51.74
C MET A 331 11.73 -21.90 -52.18
N LEU A 332 10.98 -21.30 -51.25
CA LEU A 332 9.84 -20.44 -51.57
C LEU A 332 10.28 -19.23 -52.41
N ALA A 333 11.39 -18.61 -52.07
CA ALA A 333 11.95 -17.47 -52.78
C ALA A 333 12.43 -17.86 -54.19
N SER A 334 12.98 -19.11 -54.36
CA SER A 334 13.37 -19.59 -55.71
C SER A 334 12.19 -19.90 -56.62
N ILE A 335 11.02 -20.21 -56.08
CA ILE A 335 9.75 -20.40 -56.84
C ILE A 335 8.99 -19.08 -57.03
N GLY A 336 9.57 -17.91 -56.64
CA GLY A 336 9.01 -16.59 -56.92
C GLY A 336 8.28 -15.94 -55.75
N ALA A 337 8.38 -16.44 -54.53
CA ALA A 337 7.81 -15.75 -53.36
C ALA A 337 8.56 -14.44 -53.06
N THR A 338 7.84 -13.33 -52.97
CA THR A 338 8.43 -12.02 -52.73
C THR A 338 8.87 -11.87 -51.25
N SER A 339 9.88 -11.02 -51.00
CA SER A 339 10.32 -10.68 -49.65
C SER A 339 9.17 -10.19 -48.76
N LYS A 340 8.19 -9.47 -49.33
CA LYS A 340 7.00 -8.97 -48.63
C LYS A 340 6.08 -10.13 -48.18
N GLN A 341 5.93 -11.14 -49.03
CA GLN A 341 5.13 -12.35 -48.73
C GLN A 341 5.79 -13.19 -47.61
N ILE A 342 7.11 -13.38 -47.65
CA ILE A 342 7.85 -14.11 -46.62
C ILE A 342 7.76 -13.37 -45.26
N LYS A 343 7.93 -12.03 -45.27
CA LYS A 343 7.78 -11.20 -44.05
C LYS A 343 6.36 -11.35 -43.47
N ARG A 344 5.31 -11.23 -44.31
CA ARG A 344 3.91 -11.38 -43.88
C ARG A 344 3.62 -12.79 -43.33
N ASN A 345 4.23 -13.83 -43.89
CA ASN A 345 4.07 -15.20 -43.47
C ASN A 345 4.61 -15.45 -42.01
N VAL A 346 5.76 -14.86 -41.66
CA VAL A 346 6.32 -14.97 -40.31
C VAL A 346 5.47 -14.20 -39.27
N ILE A 347 4.95 -13.02 -39.65
CA ILE A 347 4.04 -12.25 -38.81
C ILE A 347 2.73 -13.02 -38.60
N PHE A 348 2.19 -13.63 -39.66
CA PHE A 348 0.97 -14.43 -39.61
C PHE A 348 1.15 -15.67 -38.68
N GLU A 349 2.33 -16.30 -38.69
CA GLU A 349 2.68 -17.36 -37.73
C GLU A 349 2.56 -16.88 -36.27
N GLY A 350 3.08 -15.68 -35.98
CA GLY A 350 2.96 -15.08 -34.64
C GLY A 350 1.52 -14.79 -34.24
N MET A 351 0.72 -14.27 -35.16
CA MET A 351 -0.68 -13.93 -34.89
C MET A 351 -1.54 -15.18 -34.63
N ILE A 352 -1.32 -16.29 -35.36
CA ILE A 352 -2.01 -17.57 -35.08
C ILE A 352 -1.66 -18.12 -33.71
N ILE A 353 -0.38 -18.07 -33.34
CA ILE A 353 0.04 -18.53 -32.02
C ILE A 353 -0.58 -17.61 -30.94
N GLY A 354 -0.62 -16.29 -31.18
CA GLY A 354 -1.26 -15.31 -30.32
C GLY A 354 -2.76 -15.55 -30.13
N LEU A 355 -3.47 -15.93 -31.18
CA LEU A 355 -4.90 -16.24 -31.14
C LEU A 355 -5.25 -17.36 -30.12
N ILE A 356 -4.32 -18.28 -29.89
CA ILE A 356 -4.48 -19.35 -28.90
C ILE A 356 -3.93 -18.91 -27.54
N ALA A 357 -2.75 -18.28 -27.54
CA ALA A 357 -2.03 -17.97 -26.30
C ALA A 357 -2.64 -16.82 -25.51
N ILE A 358 -3.24 -15.80 -26.18
CA ILE A 358 -3.83 -14.64 -25.51
C ILE A 358 -5.05 -15.03 -24.66
N PRO A 359 -6.07 -15.75 -25.19
CA PRO A 359 -7.19 -16.17 -24.35
C PRO A 359 -6.78 -17.04 -23.18
N LEU A 360 -5.87 -17.99 -23.41
CA LEU A 360 -5.35 -18.84 -22.33
C LEU A 360 -4.57 -18.02 -21.27
N GLY A 361 -3.83 -17.01 -21.70
CA GLY A 361 -3.13 -16.09 -20.82
C GLY A 361 -4.07 -15.24 -19.99
N ILE A 362 -5.14 -14.71 -20.57
CA ILE A 362 -6.17 -13.96 -19.87
C ILE A 362 -6.83 -14.82 -18.79
N ILE A 363 -7.27 -16.02 -19.14
CA ILE A 363 -7.88 -16.96 -18.16
C ILE A 363 -6.91 -17.25 -17.02
N LEU A 364 -5.64 -17.55 -17.33
CA LEU A 364 -4.62 -17.82 -16.32
C LEU A 364 -4.37 -16.59 -15.42
N GLY A 365 -4.34 -15.38 -16.00
CA GLY A 365 -4.18 -14.13 -15.27
C GLY A 365 -5.35 -13.86 -14.33
N ILE A 366 -6.57 -14.07 -14.79
CA ILE A 366 -7.80 -13.96 -14.00
C ILE A 366 -7.78 -14.91 -12.79
N VAL A 367 -7.53 -16.20 -13.04
CA VAL A 367 -7.46 -17.22 -11.98
C VAL A 367 -6.37 -16.89 -10.97
N ALA A 368 -5.21 -16.43 -11.44
CA ALA A 368 -4.10 -16.06 -10.56
C ALA A 368 -4.47 -14.89 -9.63
N ILE A 369 -5.18 -13.87 -10.12
CA ILE A 369 -5.64 -12.75 -9.29
C ILE A 369 -6.70 -13.21 -8.30
N MET A 370 -7.68 -14.02 -8.71
CA MET A 370 -8.71 -14.54 -7.81
C MET A 370 -8.10 -15.28 -6.62
N ILE A 371 -7.15 -16.18 -6.88
CA ILE A 371 -6.43 -16.90 -5.82
C ILE A 371 -5.66 -15.92 -4.93
N LEU A 372 -4.99 -14.95 -5.53
CA LEU A 372 -4.19 -13.97 -4.82
C LEU A 372 -5.03 -13.11 -3.88
N LEU A 373 -6.18 -12.59 -4.34
CA LEU A 373 -7.10 -11.80 -3.50
C LEU A 373 -7.72 -12.63 -2.38
N GLN A 374 -8.03 -13.91 -2.60
CA GLN A 374 -8.48 -14.80 -1.51
C GLN A 374 -7.41 -14.96 -0.43
N VAL A 375 -6.14 -15.14 -0.82
CA VAL A 375 -5.03 -15.22 0.15
C VAL A 375 -4.86 -13.89 0.90
N VAL A 376 -5.00 -12.75 0.21
CA VAL A 376 -4.91 -11.42 0.82
C VAL A 376 -6.03 -11.21 1.84
N ASN A 377 -7.28 -11.50 1.47
CA ASN A 377 -8.43 -11.38 2.38
C ASN A 377 -8.26 -12.27 3.62
N TYR A 378 -7.78 -13.51 3.44
CA TYR A 378 -7.50 -14.40 4.56
C TYR A 378 -6.42 -13.85 5.51
N LEU A 379 -5.36 -13.25 4.97
CA LEU A 379 -4.25 -12.71 5.77
C LEU A 379 -4.60 -11.39 6.47
N LEU A 380 -5.54 -10.63 5.95
CA LEU A 380 -5.88 -9.28 6.41
C LEU A 380 -7.27 -9.21 7.07
N VAL A 381 -7.93 -10.33 7.32
CA VAL A 381 -9.32 -10.37 7.83
C VAL A 381 -9.49 -9.54 9.11
N ASP A 382 -8.52 -9.62 10.03
CA ASP A 382 -8.57 -8.92 11.32
C ASP A 382 -8.16 -7.43 11.23
N MET A 383 -7.70 -6.97 10.06
CA MET A 383 -7.18 -5.61 9.87
C MET A 383 -8.15 -4.67 9.16
N LEU A 384 -9.04 -5.24 8.41
CA LEU A 384 -9.67 -4.50 7.33
C LEU A 384 -11.06 -3.96 7.68
N ASN A 385 -11.45 -3.91 8.96
CA ASN A 385 -12.72 -3.32 9.40
C ASN A 385 -13.76 -3.28 8.25
N ASN A 386 -14.24 -4.46 7.82
CA ASN A 386 -15.14 -4.67 6.68
C ASN A 386 -14.58 -4.38 5.27
N LEU A 387 -13.31 -3.98 5.11
CA LEU A 387 -12.68 -3.91 3.79
C LEU A 387 -12.38 -5.33 3.28
N SER A 388 -13.11 -5.82 2.32
CA SER A 388 -12.75 -7.01 1.56
C SER A 388 -12.23 -6.62 0.17
N PHE A 389 -11.10 -7.20 -0.24
CA PHE A 389 -10.65 -7.06 -1.61
C PHE A 389 -11.52 -7.87 -2.54
N ILE A 390 -12.35 -7.19 -3.32
CA ILE A 390 -13.25 -7.80 -4.30
C ILE A 390 -12.55 -7.99 -5.65
N TYR A 391 -12.80 -9.15 -6.26
CA TYR A 391 -12.36 -9.37 -7.62
C TYR A 391 -13.21 -8.55 -8.59
N SER A 392 -12.57 -7.64 -9.32
CA SER A 392 -13.22 -6.83 -10.36
C SER A 392 -12.30 -6.66 -11.55
N ILE A 393 -12.77 -7.07 -12.72
CA ILE A 393 -12.07 -6.78 -13.96
C ILE A 393 -12.90 -5.83 -14.83
N ASN A 394 -12.35 -4.66 -15.09
CA ASN A 394 -12.91 -3.74 -16.05
C ASN A 394 -12.76 -4.33 -17.47
N PRO A 395 -13.83 -4.42 -18.29
CA PRO A 395 -13.73 -4.85 -19.68
C PRO A 395 -12.66 -4.10 -20.49
N LEU A 396 -12.45 -2.82 -20.20
CA LEU A 396 -11.41 -2.00 -20.80
C LEU A 396 -10.00 -2.54 -20.52
N ALA A 397 -9.75 -3.07 -19.31
CA ALA A 397 -8.48 -3.70 -18.92
C ALA A 397 -8.23 -4.99 -19.72
N ILE A 398 -9.28 -5.77 -20.02
CA ILE A 398 -9.18 -6.95 -20.88
C ILE A 398 -8.82 -6.55 -22.31
N VAL A 399 -9.55 -5.55 -22.86
CA VAL A 399 -9.26 -5.03 -24.20
C VAL A 399 -7.84 -4.47 -24.28
N GLY A 400 -7.43 -3.68 -23.28
CA GLY A 400 -6.05 -3.18 -23.15
C GLY A 400 -5.02 -4.31 -23.13
N THR A 401 -5.27 -5.37 -22.37
CA THR A 401 -4.41 -6.56 -22.32
C THR A 401 -4.28 -7.24 -23.69
N ILE A 402 -5.39 -7.39 -24.42
CA ILE A 402 -5.38 -7.97 -25.78
C ILE A 402 -4.54 -7.11 -26.72
N VAL A 403 -4.77 -5.79 -26.72
CA VAL A 403 -4.05 -4.84 -27.59
C VAL A 403 -2.55 -4.85 -27.30
N ILE A 404 -2.16 -4.72 -26.01
CA ILE A 404 -0.74 -4.73 -25.60
C ILE A 404 -0.09 -6.08 -25.96
N SER A 405 -0.78 -7.20 -25.75
CA SER A 405 -0.27 -8.53 -26.12
C SER A 405 -0.08 -8.69 -27.62
N LEU A 406 -1.01 -8.21 -28.44
CA LEU A 406 -0.87 -8.20 -29.90
C LEU A 406 0.29 -7.33 -30.38
N ILE A 407 0.47 -6.14 -29.78
CA ILE A 407 1.62 -5.26 -30.06
C ILE A 407 2.92 -5.97 -29.67
N THR A 408 2.96 -6.62 -28.51
CA THR A 408 4.13 -7.38 -28.02
C THR A 408 4.51 -8.50 -29.02
N ILE A 409 3.54 -9.27 -29.49
CA ILE A 409 3.75 -10.32 -30.48
C ILE A 409 4.25 -9.74 -31.81
N TYR A 410 3.62 -8.66 -32.29
CA TYR A 410 4.01 -7.99 -33.54
C TYR A 410 5.46 -7.50 -33.50
N LEU A 411 5.83 -6.78 -32.43
CA LEU A 411 7.20 -6.29 -32.22
C LEU A 411 8.21 -7.44 -32.13
N SER A 412 7.84 -8.53 -31.48
CA SER A 412 8.67 -9.73 -31.34
C SER A 412 8.93 -10.41 -32.68
N CYS A 413 7.94 -10.45 -33.57
CA CYS A 413 8.03 -11.09 -34.88
C CYS A 413 8.74 -10.23 -35.92
N LEU A 414 8.75 -8.90 -35.76
CA LEU A 414 9.19 -7.94 -36.79
C LEU A 414 10.63 -8.17 -37.25
N ILE A 415 11.57 -8.27 -36.30
CA ILE A 415 13.00 -8.46 -36.64
C ILE A 415 13.28 -9.86 -37.22
N PRO A 416 12.76 -10.96 -36.67
CA PRO A 416 12.84 -12.27 -37.33
C PRO A 416 12.24 -12.28 -38.73
N ALA A 417 11.09 -11.65 -38.94
CA ALA A 417 10.43 -11.56 -40.23
C ALA A 417 11.26 -10.80 -41.30
N ILE A 418 11.85 -9.66 -40.90
CA ILE A 418 12.79 -8.91 -41.78
C ILE A 418 14.03 -9.77 -42.11
N ARG A 419 14.52 -10.57 -41.20
CA ARG A 419 15.65 -11.47 -41.48
C ARG A 419 15.27 -12.59 -42.43
N ALA A 420 14.10 -13.19 -42.26
CA ALA A 420 13.55 -14.20 -43.14
C ALA A 420 13.36 -13.67 -44.59
N SER A 421 12.88 -12.44 -44.74
CA SER A 421 12.63 -11.81 -46.06
C SER A 421 13.90 -11.46 -46.85
N LYS A 422 15.06 -11.40 -46.21
CA LYS A 422 16.38 -11.09 -46.79
C LYS A 422 17.21 -12.32 -47.08
N ILE A 423 16.63 -13.51 -47.06
CA ILE A 423 17.35 -14.78 -47.28
C ILE A 423 17.61 -14.91 -48.77
N SER A 424 18.89 -15.14 -49.17
CA SER A 424 19.27 -15.49 -50.55
C SER A 424 18.90 -16.95 -50.88
N PRO A 425 18.15 -17.19 -51.96
CA PRO A 425 17.78 -18.54 -52.41
C PRO A 425 18.98 -19.48 -52.55
N ILE A 426 20.03 -18.97 -53.18
CA ILE A 426 21.23 -19.74 -53.51
C ILE A 426 21.99 -20.13 -52.21
N GLU A 427 22.22 -19.20 -51.29
CA GLU A 427 22.89 -19.47 -50.02
C GLU A 427 22.08 -20.42 -49.12
N SER A 428 20.74 -20.34 -49.21
CA SER A 428 19.87 -21.19 -48.37
C SER A 428 19.81 -22.66 -48.87
N ILE A 429 19.86 -22.86 -50.18
CA ILE A 429 19.84 -24.20 -50.82
C ILE A 429 21.23 -24.88 -50.68
N ARG A 430 22.31 -24.12 -50.90
CA ARG A 430 23.68 -24.62 -50.76
C ARG A 430 24.10 -24.98 -49.33
N GLY A 431 23.42 -24.46 -48.32
CA GLY A 431 23.73 -24.73 -46.92
C GLY A 431 25.05 -24.17 -46.38
N ASN A 432 25.88 -23.58 -47.23
CA ASN A 432 27.21 -23.05 -46.87
C ASN A 432 27.15 -21.52 -46.70
N LYS A 433 27.02 -21.07 -45.47
CA LYS A 433 27.43 -19.69 -45.16
C LYS A 433 28.93 -19.70 -44.92
N ASP A 434 29.70 -19.11 -45.83
CA ASP A 434 31.09 -18.79 -45.63
C ASP A 434 31.26 -17.96 -44.35
N ILE A 435 31.79 -18.59 -43.31
CA ILE A 435 32.04 -17.90 -42.04
C ILE A 435 33.35 -17.13 -42.16
N LYS A 436 33.29 -15.91 -42.68
CA LYS A 436 34.46 -15.00 -42.79
C LYS A 436 34.81 -14.46 -41.39
N ILE A 437 35.58 -15.21 -40.59
CA ILE A 437 36.12 -14.76 -39.30
C ILE A 437 37.62 -14.69 -39.42
N LYS A 438 38.21 -13.47 -39.14
CA LYS A 438 39.66 -13.30 -39.08
C LYS A 438 40.24 -14.13 -37.93
N ALA A 439 41.29 -14.88 -38.16
CA ALA A 439 41.98 -15.75 -37.18
C ALA A 439 42.40 -15.04 -35.89
N LYS A 440 42.76 -13.76 -35.99
CA LYS A 440 43.10 -12.89 -34.85
C LYS A 440 41.93 -12.75 -33.84
N LYS A 441 40.66 -12.82 -34.24
CA LYS A 441 39.47 -12.78 -33.38
C LYS A 441 39.19 -14.07 -32.65
N LEU A 442 39.81 -15.18 -33.01
CA LEU A 442 39.63 -16.51 -32.39
C LEU A 442 40.74 -16.82 -31.35
N ARG A 443 41.70 -15.91 -31.11
CA ARG A 443 42.71 -16.12 -30.07
C ARG A 443 42.09 -16.28 -28.71
N THR A 444 42.50 -17.28 -27.95
CA THR A 444 42.09 -17.59 -26.57
C THR A 444 43.18 -17.18 -25.59
N SER A 445 42.82 -16.77 -24.41
CA SER A 445 43.75 -16.43 -23.36
C SER A 445 44.52 -17.65 -22.89
N ARG A 446 45.81 -17.45 -22.55
CA ARG A 446 46.64 -18.50 -21.94
C ARG A 446 46.05 -19.02 -20.63
N LEU A 447 45.35 -18.16 -19.90
CA LEU A 447 44.64 -18.49 -18.66
C LEU A 447 43.52 -19.52 -18.91
N THR A 448 42.75 -19.35 -19.99
CA THR A 448 41.70 -20.32 -20.36
C THR A 448 42.25 -21.70 -20.63
N LYS A 449 43.46 -21.78 -21.24
CA LYS A 449 44.11 -23.07 -21.46
C LYS A 449 44.63 -23.69 -20.17
N LYS A 450 45.22 -22.86 -19.27
CA LYS A 450 45.78 -23.32 -17.98
C LYS A 450 44.67 -23.82 -17.01
N ILE A 451 43.52 -23.12 -16.92
CA ILE A 451 42.44 -23.45 -15.98
C ILE A 451 41.52 -24.57 -16.53
N PHE A 452 41.11 -24.47 -17.79
CA PHE A 452 40.07 -25.30 -18.36
C PHE A 452 40.56 -26.36 -19.37
N GLY A 453 41.85 -26.36 -19.70
CA GLY A 453 42.47 -27.28 -20.66
C GLY A 453 41.98 -27.12 -22.10
N ILE A 454 42.15 -28.14 -22.94
CA ILE A 454 41.76 -28.13 -24.36
C ILE A 454 40.24 -27.95 -24.53
N GLY A 455 39.41 -28.58 -23.69
CA GLY A 455 37.96 -28.44 -23.73
C GLY A 455 37.51 -26.99 -23.55
N GLY A 456 38.15 -26.20 -22.66
CA GLY A 456 37.88 -24.80 -22.47
C GLY A 456 38.30 -23.90 -23.65
N VAL A 457 39.42 -24.24 -24.30
CA VAL A 457 39.85 -23.53 -25.51
C VAL A 457 38.86 -23.74 -26.66
N ILE A 458 38.41 -24.99 -26.88
CA ILE A 458 37.39 -25.31 -27.91
C ILE A 458 36.07 -24.59 -27.59
N ALA A 459 35.60 -24.65 -26.35
CA ALA A 459 34.36 -23.94 -25.90
C ALA A 459 34.47 -22.45 -26.16
N SER A 460 35.57 -21.78 -25.77
CA SER A 460 35.80 -20.36 -25.99
C SER A 460 35.85 -19.99 -27.48
N LYS A 461 36.54 -20.81 -28.34
CA LYS A 461 36.56 -20.59 -29.79
C LYS A 461 35.16 -20.74 -30.40
N ASN A 462 34.40 -21.73 -29.97
CA ASN A 462 33.05 -21.98 -30.44
C ASN A 462 32.13 -20.79 -30.12
N LEU A 463 32.23 -20.21 -28.90
CA LEU A 463 31.48 -19.02 -28.48
C LEU A 463 31.83 -17.80 -29.35
N LYS A 464 33.11 -17.61 -29.64
CA LYS A 464 33.58 -16.52 -30.50
C LYS A 464 33.14 -16.69 -31.93
N ARG A 465 33.09 -17.94 -32.47
CA ARG A 465 32.59 -18.27 -33.82
C ARG A 465 31.09 -18.03 -33.93
N SER A 466 30.30 -18.40 -32.94
CA SER A 466 28.83 -18.30 -32.93
C SER A 466 28.32 -17.03 -32.27
N LYS A 467 29.11 -15.93 -32.27
CA LYS A 467 28.86 -14.70 -31.52
C LYS A 467 27.43 -14.14 -31.63
N LYS A 468 26.79 -14.18 -32.80
CA LYS A 468 25.41 -13.65 -32.97
C LYS A 468 24.37 -14.50 -32.21
N LYS A 469 24.44 -15.83 -32.27
CA LYS A 469 23.55 -16.75 -31.55
C LYS A 469 23.79 -16.68 -30.03
N TYR A 470 25.04 -16.66 -29.62
CA TYR A 470 25.48 -16.51 -28.26
C TYR A 470 24.96 -15.21 -27.61
N ARG A 471 25.08 -14.05 -28.30
CA ARG A 471 24.64 -12.76 -27.80
C ARG A 471 23.15 -12.75 -27.45
N THR A 472 22.31 -13.41 -28.22
CA THR A 472 20.85 -13.46 -27.96
C THR A 472 20.54 -14.15 -26.65
N THR A 473 21.20 -15.29 -26.35
CA THR A 473 21.03 -16.02 -25.09
C THR A 473 21.52 -15.21 -23.88
N VAL A 474 22.71 -14.59 -24.03
CA VAL A 474 23.28 -13.76 -22.95
C VAL A 474 22.39 -12.55 -22.65
N ILE A 475 21.88 -11.85 -23.68
CA ILE A 475 20.97 -10.71 -23.47
C ILE A 475 19.71 -11.13 -22.73
N SER A 476 19.10 -12.25 -23.08
CA SER A 476 17.92 -12.75 -22.41
C SER A 476 18.16 -13.04 -20.93
N LEU A 477 19.28 -13.69 -20.61
CA LEU A 477 19.70 -13.92 -19.23
C LEU A 477 19.97 -12.61 -18.47
N VAL A 478 20.66 -11.65 -19.11
CA VAL A 478 20.94 -10.33 -18.53
C VAL A 478 19.66 -9.60 -18.18
N VAL A 479 18.68 -9.60 -19.08
CA VAL A 479 17.38 -8.95 -18.83
C VAL A 479 16.66 -9.63 -17.66
N SER A 480 16.65 -10.95 -17.58
CA SER A 480 16.04 -11.68 -16.45
C SER A 480 16.72 -11.35 -15.11
N ILE A 481 18.07 -11.29 -15.08
CA ILE A 481 18.84 -10.93 -13.88
C ILE A 481 18.56 -9.48 -13.49
N PHE A 482 18.56 -8.57 -14.45
CA PHE A 482 18.25 -7.14 -14.25
C PHE A 482 16.89 -6.97 -13.57
N ILE A 483 15.83 -7.58 -14.15
CA ILE A 483 14.47 -7.45 -13.64
C ILE A 483 14.36 -8.06 -12.24
N PHE A 484 14.94 -9.24 -12.04
CA PHE A 484 14.90 -9.91 -10.74
C PHE A 484 15.55 -9.06 -9.62
N ILE A 485 16.75 -8.53 -9.87
CA ILE A 485 17.46 -7.71 -8.88
C ILE A 485 16.72 -6.38 -8.64
N SER A 486 16.21 -5.73 -9.70
CA SER A 486 15.50 -4.45 -9.59
C SER A 486 14.18 -4.60 -8.82
N LEU A 487 13.38 -5.63 -9.11
CA LEU A 487 12.12 -5.88 -8.38
C LEU A 487 12.36 -6.33 -6.92
N SER A 488 13.40 -7.13 -6.69
CA SER A 488 13.75 -7.54 -5.32
C SER A 488 14.19 -6.36 -4.45
N SER A 489 14.67 -5.26 -5.06
CA SER A 489 15.02 -4.03 -4.35
C SER A 489 13.81 -3.34 -3.74
N ILE A 490 12.64 -3.41 -4.36
CA ILE A 490 11.38 -2.88 -3.82
C ILE A 490 11.04 -3.58 -2.50
N LEU A 491 11.19 -4.92 -2.45
CA LEU A 491 10.98 -5.70 -1.24
C LEU A 491 11.93 -5.31 -0.10
N ASN A 492 13.22 -5.13 -0.43
CA ASN A 492 14.21 -4.74 0.56
C ASN A 492 13.94 -3.34 1.12
N LEU A 493 13.55 -2.40 0.25
CA LEU A 493 13.18 -1.05 0.65
C LEU A 493 11.95 -1.09 1.57
N GLY A 494 10.87 -1.76 1.15
CA GLY A 494 9.64 -1.87 1.94
C GLY A 494 9.85 -2.51 3.31
N THR A 495 10.65 -3.59 3.39
CA THR A 495 10.94 -4.24 4.69
C THR A 495 11.79 -3.38 5.60
N LYS A 496 12.69 -2.55 5.06
CA LYS A 496 13.52 -1.66 5.87
C LYS A 496 12.73 -0.45 6.36
N VAL A 497 11.93 0.16 5.49
CA VAL A 497 11.02 1.25 5.86
C VAL A 497 10.10 0.80 6.98
N SER A 498 9.45 -0.34 6.82
CA SER A 498 8.63 -0.96 7.86
C SER A 498 9.40 -1.17 9.17
N GLY A 499 10.64 -1.70 9.12
CA GLY A 499 11.46 -1.93 10.31
C GLY A 499 11.97 -0.66 11.02
N LEU A 500 11.99 0.50 10.35
CA LEU A 500 12.35 1.77 10.99
C LEU A 500 11.21 2.36 11.81
N TYR A 501 9.97 2.16 11.38
CA TYR A 501 8.78 2.58 12.13
C TYR A 501 8.51 1.69 13.34
N TYR A 502 9.08 0.48 13.41
CA TYR A 502 8.84 -0.53 14.45
C TYR A 502 10.12 -0.85 15.21
N LYS A 503 10.73 0.18 15.83
CA LYS A 503 11.76 -0.03 16.87
C LYS A 503 11.14 -0.76 18.05
N ASP A 504 11.92 -1.53 18.78
CA ASP A 504 11.50 -2.18 20.01
C ASP A 504 11.12 -1.10 21.03
N PHE A 505 9.82 -0.87 21.21
CA PHE A 505 9.32 0.01 22.25
C PHE A 505 9.39 -0.68 23.61
N LYS A 506 9.73 0.08 24.64
CA LYS A 506 9.81 -0.44 26.02
C LYS A 506 8.43 -0.91 26.51
N PHE A 507 7.38 -0.20 26.14
CA PHE A 507 5.98 -0.53 26.44
C PHE A 507 5.29 -0.98 25.17
N ASN A 508 4.58 -2.10 25.23
CA ASN A 508 3.88 -2.67 24.07
C ASN A 508 2.35 -2.51 24.11
N MET A 509 1.84 -1.90 25.18
CA MET A 509 0.43 -1.55 25.31
C MET A 509 0.28 -0.21 26.02
N TYR A 510 -0.82 0.50 25.76
CA TYR A 510 -1.24 1.66 26.53
C TYR A 510 -2.76 1.72 26.64
N VAL A 511 -3.23 2.34 27.73
CA VAL A 511 -4.66 2.51 28.03
C VAL A 511 -4.90 3.99 28.31
N ASP A 512 -5.86 4.57 27.57
CA ASP A 512 -6.24 5.97 27.66
C ASP A 512 -7.54 6.16 28.42
N ASN A 513 -7.81 7.40 28.77
CA ASN A 513 -9.05 7.88 29.39
C ASN A 513 -9.31 7.34 30.81
N GLY A 514 -8.29 6.90 31.52
CA GLY A 514 -8.41 6.45 32.90
C GLY A 514 -8.00 7.52 33.92
N THR A 515 -8.36 7.31 35.18
CA THR A 515 -7.85 8.08 36.31
C THR A 515 -6.66 7.33 36.93
N LYS A 516 -5.89 8.02 37.79
CA LYS A 516 -4.79 7.40 38.57
C LYS A 516 -5.22 6.13 39.28
N GLU A 517 -6.37 6.15 39.97
CA GLU A 517 -6.90 5.01 40.70
C GLU A 517 -7.21 3.82 39.78
N ILE A 518 -7.80 4.10 38.61
CA ILE A 518 -8.04 3.07 37.61
C ILE A 518 -6.73 2.48 37.10
N TYR A 519 -5.73 3.30 36.81
CA TYR A 519 -4.43 2.86 36.31
C TYR A 519 -3.67 2.01 37.35
N GLU A 520 -3.71 2.39 38.61
CA GLU A 520 -3.12 1.61 39.70
C GLU A 520 -3.84 0.27 39.94
N ASP A 521 -5.14 0.21 39.72
CA ASP A 521 -5.90 -1.04 39.77
C ASP A 521 -5.56 -1.95 38.53
N LEU A 522 -5.56 -1.40 37.34
CA LEU A 522 -5.20 -2.15 36.14
C LEU A 522 -3.77 -2.68 36.20
N ALA A 523 -2.86 -1.92 36.79
CA ALA A 523 -1.45 -2.32 36.95
C ALA A 523 -1.25 -3.59 37.82
N LYS A 524 -2.28 -4.04 38.56
CA LYS A 524 -2.25 -5.27 39.36
C LYS A 524 -2.66 -6.52 38.56
N LEU A 525 -3.08 -6.37 37.31
CA LEU A 525 -3.47 -7.49 36.46
C LEU A 525 -2.28 -8.39 36.10
N ASP A 526 -2.59 -9.67 35.86
CA ASP A 526 -1.59 -10.64 35.40
C ASP A 526 -1.00 -10.25 34.03
N ASN A 527 0.17 -10.81 33.72
CA ASN A 527 0.91 -10.54 32.49
C ASN A 527 1.56 -9.15 32.36
N ILE A 528 1.54 -8.31 33.39
CA ILE A 528 2.22 -7.01 33.42
C ILE A 528 3.61 -7.18 34.07
N LYS A 529 4.66 -6.86 33.29
CA LYS A 529 6.06 -6.86 33.78
C LYS A 529 6.46 -5.52 34.38
N GLU A 530 6.03 -4.47 33.74
CA GLU A 530 6.34 -3.09 34.07
C GLU A 530 5.22 -2.18 33.60
N TYR A 531 4.94 -1.15 34.37
CA TYR A 531 3.98 -0.12 33.95
C TYR A 531 4.47 1.25 34.36
N SER A 532 3.90 2.25 33.69
CA SER A 532 4.02 3.66 34.07
C SER A 532 2.77 4.40 33.62
N TYR A 533 2.45 5.48 34.30
CA TYR A 533 1.56 6.51 33.79
C TYR A 533 2.24 7.88 33.95
N TYR A 534 1.72 8.88 33.30
CA TYR A 534 2.30 10.21 33.34
C TYR A 534 1.22 11.28 33.39
N TYR A 535 1.63 12.45 33.89
CA TYR A 535 0.88 13.69 33.77
C TYR A 535 1.58 14.60 32.77
N HIS A 536 0.82 15.40 32.06
CA HIS A 536 1.37 16.37 31.14
C HIS A 536 0.72 17.75 31.30
N THR A 537 1.49 18.77 30.95
CA THR A 537 1.07 20.16 30.92
C THR A 537 1.98 20.95 30.00
N SER A 538 1.57 22.15 29.63
CA SER A 538 2.40 23.12 28.92
C SER A 538 2.83 24.25 29.86
N LEU A 539 4.09 24.67 29.74
CA LEU A 539 4.65 25.78 30.47
C LEU A 539 5.05 26.90 29.51
N ASP A 540 4.85 28.14 29.90
CA ASP A 540 5.34 29.31 29.16
C ASP A 540 6.87 29.25 29.08
N PHE A 541 7.43 29.39 27.92
CA PHE A 541 8.85 29.26 27.69
C PHE A 541 9.33 30.14 26.54
N ASP A 542 10.33 30.97 26.76
CA ASP A 542 10.91 31.78 25.70
C ASP A 542 11.76 30.93 24.75
N ASN A 543 11.12 30.24 23.85
CA ASN A 543 11.74 29.37 22.84
C ASN A 543 12.87 30.08 22.11
N MET A 544 12.73 31.35 21.78
CA MET A 544 13.73 32.10 20.99
C MET A 544 14.97 32.46 21.77
N LYS A 545 14.85 32.68 23.09
CA LYS A 545 15.98 32.92 24.00
C LYS A 545 16.93 31.74 24.05
N TYR A 546 16.39 30.53 24.09
CA TYR A 546 17.17 29.31 24.20
C TYR A 546 17.45 28.59 22.87
N ALA A 547 16.85 29.01 21.76
CA ALA A 547 16.93 28.35 20.49
C ALA A 547 18.36 28.23 19.94
N SER A 548 18.72 27.04 19.45
CA SER A 548 19.89 26.79 18.62
C SER A 548 19.74 27.44 17.24
N LYS A 549 20.77 27.36 16.40
CA LYS A 549 20.64 27.80 15.00
C LYS A 549 19.61 26.93 14.25
N PHE A 550 19.65 25.64 14.46
CA PHE A 550 18.70 24.67 13.92
C PHE A 550 17.27 24.92 14.45
N GLY A 551 17.14 25.15 15.76
CA GLY A 551 15.85 25.47 16.39
C GLY A 551 15.22 26.74 15.81
N LYS A 552 15.97 27.83 15.64
CA LYS A 552 15.49 29.06 15.02
C LYS A 552 14.97 28.88 13.59
N GLU A 553 15.60 28.02 12.84
CA GLU A 553 15.20 27.68 11.47
C GLU A 553 13.98 26.75 11.45
N THR A 554 13.87 25.82 12.42
CA THR A 554 12.80 24.81 12.51
C THR A 554 11.52 25.38 13.11
N MET A 555 11.60 26.17 14.18
CA MET A 555 10.47 26.78 14.89
C MET A 555 9.93 28.06 14.23
N ARG A 556 10.47 28.49 13.11
CA ARG A 556 10.12 29.76 12.43
C ARG A 556 8.64 29.90 12.06
N TYR A 557 7.92 28.77 12.00
CA TYR A 557 6.50 28.71 11.64
C TYR A 557 5.59 28.37 12.83
N VAL A 558 6.16 28.12 14.02
CA VAL A 558 5.40 27.77 15.22
C VAL A 558 5.58 28.90 16.23
N GLY A 559 4.65 29.83 16.26
CA GLY A 559 4.70 31.01 17.15
C GLY A 559 4.43 30.71 18.64
N ASN A 560 4.54 29.46 19.09
CA ASN A 560 4.23 29.08 20.47
C ASN A 560 5.43 29.31 21.40
N SER A 561 5.23 30.15 22.39
CA SER A 561 6.16 30.37 23.51
C SER A 561 5.90 29.38 24.64
N MET A 562 5.85 28.08 24.33
CA MET A 562 5.55 27.02 25.29
C MET A 562 6.54 25.86 25.17
N ILE A 563 6.71 25.15 26.29
CA ILE A 563 7.42 23.87 26.36
C ILE A 563 6.56 22.86 27.12
N SER A 564 6.51 21.63 26.66
CA SER A 564 5.77 20.56 27.34
C SER A 564 6.51 20.08 28.59
N LEU A 565 5.78 19.80 29.66
CA LEU A 565 6.28 19.12 30.85
C LEU A 565 5.55 17.79 31.02
N THR A 566 6.29 16.71 31.15
CA THR A 566 5.77 15.36 31.41
C THR A 566 6.32 14.84 32.73
N ALA A 567 5.43 14.53 33.65
CA ALA A 567 5.77 13.98 34.95
C ALA A 567 5.37 12.51 35.05
N TYR A 568 6.37 11.60 35.09
CA TYR A 568 6.15 10.18 35.27
C TYR A 568 5.95 9.80 36.73
N ASN A 569 5.25 8.68 36.96
CA ASN A 569 5.16 8.11 38.30
C ASN A 569 6.57 7.85 38.89
N ASN A 570 6.71 8.04 40.19
CA ASN A 570 8.01 8.03 40.87
C ASN A 570 8.78 6.73 40.69
N GLU A 571 8.10 5.58 40.71
CA GLU A 571 8.74 4.26 40.63
C GLU A 571 9.37 4.04 39.22
N TYR A 572 8.66 4.40 38.20
CA TYR A 572 9.19 4.32 36.84
C TYR A 572 10.31 5.34 36.62
N PHE A 573 10.13 6.57 37.05
CA PHE A 573 11.12 7.63 36.82
C PHE A 573 12.46 7.32 37.48
N LYS A 574 12.48 6.71 38.69
CA LYS A 574 13.70 6.22 39.36
C LYS A 574 14.47 5.22 38.48
N LYS A 575 13.77 4.26 37.89
CA LYS A 575 14.38 3.30 36.97
C LYS A 575 14.91 3.99 35.73
N TYR A 576 14.12 4.89 35.15
CA TYR A 576 14.46 5.59 33.93
C TYR A 576 15.72 6.44 34.05
N ILE A 577 15.85 7.25 35.10
CA ILE A 577 17.07 8.05 35.35
C ILE A 577 18.28 7.16 35.65
N LYS A 578 18.10 6.00 36.30
CA LYS A 578 19.16 5.03 36.51
C LYS A 578 19.70 4.45 35.21
N GLU A 579 18.82 4.12 34.24
CA GLU A 579 19.20 3.68 32.91
C GLU A 579 19.99 4.77 32.15
N LEU A 580 19.69 6.03 32.43
CA LEU A 580 20.42 7.18 31.89
C LEU A 580 21.74 7.47 32.60
N GLY A 581 22.10 6.69 33.65
CA GLY A 581 23.33 6.84 34.42
C GLY A 581 23.30 7.94 35.47
N LEU A 582 22.11 8.38 35.89
CA LEU A 582 21.89 9.31 37.00
C LEU A 582 21.59 8.55 38.30
N ASN A 583 21.77 9.23 39.43
CA ASN A 583 21.48 8.63 40.77
C ASN A 583 19.94 8.56 40.96
N PRO A 584 19.36 7.37 41.17
CA PRO A 584 17.92 7.22 41.37
C PRO A 584 17.36 7.94 42.61
N GLU A 585 18.18 8.19 43.61
CA GLU A 585 17.75 8.90 44.85
C GLU A 585 17.46 10.38 44.61
N ASP A 586 18.02 10.95 43.53
CA ASP A 586 17.83 12.35 43.17
C ASP A 586 16.56 12.59 42.31
N TYR A 587 15.69 11.59 42.18
CA TYR A 587 14.52 11.63 41.31
C TYR A 587 13.59 12.83 41.54
N LYS A 588 13.56 13.38 42.73
CA LYS A 588 12.76 14.53 43.15
C LYS A 588 13.25 15.87 42.56
N ILE A 589 14.50 15.95 42.15
CA ILE A 589 15.14 17.19 41.69
C ILE A 589 15.69 17.06 40.26
N VAL A 590 15.67 15.87 39.70
CA VAL A 590 16.16 15.61 38.34
C VAL A 590 15.11 16.07 37.30
N ALA A 591 15.53 16.94 36.40
CA ALA A 591 14.78 17.31 35.19
C ALA A 591 15.59 16.94 33.94
N LEU A 592 14.98 16.23 33.03
CA LEU A 592 15.56 15.85 31.76
C LEU A 592 14.98 16.73 30.68
N LEU A 593 15.78 17.12 29.68
CA LEU A 593 15.30 17.84 28.49
C LEU A 593 15.45 16.97 27.26
N GLN A 594 14.37 16.79 26.54
CA GLN A 594 14.34 16.16 25.25
C GLN A 594 13.90 17.18 24.19
N ASP A 595 14.80 17.53 23.30
CA ASP A 595 14.61 18.58 22.32
C ASP A 595 15.22 18.25 20.95
N ASP A 596 15.42 16.96 20.64
CA ASP A 596 15.83 16.53 19.31
C ASP A 596 14.63 16.67 18.36
N ALA A 597 14.82 17.37 17.26
CA ALA A 597 13.79 17.58 16.25
C ALA A 597 14.26 17.17 14.85
N ILE A 598 13.31 16.85 13.99
CA ILE A 598 13.55 16.44 12.62
C ILE A 598 13.07 17.55 11.68
N ARG A 599 13.96 18.07 10.85
CA ARG A 599 13.60 18.98 9.77
C ARG A 599 13.80 18.32 8.42
N TYR A 600 12.79 18.35 7.59
CA TYR A 600 12.87 17.93 6.20
C TYR A 600 13.32 19.10 5.33
N ASN A 601 14.38 18.90 4.56
CA ASN A 601 14.93 19.89 3.65
C ASN A 601 14.24 19.79 2.28
N ASP A 602 14.35 20.85 1.46
CA ASP A 602 13.73 20.91 0.12
C ASP A 602 14.24 19.82 -0.84
N ASP A 603 15.42 19.26 -0.61
CA ASP A 603 16.00 18.17 -1.39
C ASP A 603 15.52 16.77 -0.94
N GLY A 604 14.62 16.71 0.06
CA GLY A 604 14.09 15.47 0.64
C GLY A 604 15.02 14.80 1.67
N SER A 605 16.17 15.43 2.01
CA SER A 605 17.01 14.99 3.12
C SER A 605 16.42 15.47 4.45
N LYS A 606 16.75 14.76 5.54
CA LYS A 606 16.38 15.22 6.88
C LYS A 606 17.64 15.61 7.67
N THR A 607 17.49 16.63 8.49
CA THR A 607 18.47 17.03 9.50
C THR A 607 17.86 16.77 10.87
N ILE A 608 18.58 16.06 11.72
CA ILE A 608 18.21 15.83 13.11
C ILE A 608 19.21 16.58 13.95
N ASP A 609 18.73 17.49 14.78
CA ASP A 609 19.58 18.24 15.71
C ASP A 609 18.70 18.78 16.85
N ARG A 610 19.34 19.34 17.87
CA ARG A 610 18.67 19.87 19.05
C ARG A 610 18.05 21.24 18.79
N LEU A 611 16.82 21.41 19.28
CA LEU A 611 16.12 22.70 19.18
C LEU A 611 16.80 23.78 20.03
N TYR A 612 17.31 23.43 21.20
CA TYR A 612 17.86 24.38 22.16
C TYR A 612 19.35 24.21 22.39
N LYS A 613 20.03 25.30 22.77
CA LYS A 613 21.46 25.31 23.17
C LYS A 613 21.66 24.99 24.65
N ILE A 614 20.62 24.55 25.32
CA ILE A 614 20.63 24.21 26.74
C ILE A 614 21.55 22.99 26.98
N LYS A 615 22.38 23.09 27.99
CA LYS A 615 23.34 22.06 28.43
C LYS A 615 22.97 21.50 29.79
N PRO A 616 23.46 20.30 30.15
CA PRO A 616 23.34 19.80 31.53
C PRO A 616 23.86 20.84 32.53
N ASN A 617 23.10 21.01 33.62
CA ASN A 617 23.28 21.99 34.71
C ASN A 617 22.90 23.44 34.35
N ASP A 618 22.43 23.73 33.16
CA ASP A 618 21.85 25.04 32.85
C ASP A 618 20.53 25.21 33.60
N LYS A 619 20.26 26.43 34.04
CA LYS A 619 18.96 26.84 34.60
C LYS A 619 18.14 27.50 33.50
N ILE A 620 16.93 27.00 33.33
CA ILE A 620 15.95 27.56 32.43
C ILE A 620 14.80 28.17 33.20
N GLU A 621 14.28 29.25 32.67
CA GLU A 621 13.12 29.94 33.21
C GLU A 621 11.89 29.52 32.47
N VAL A 622 10.89 29.01 33.18
CA VAL A 622 9.57 28.63 32.64
C VAL A 622 8.47 29.27 33.45
N GLY A 623 7.35 29.53 32.84
CA GLY A 623 6.24 30.23 33.50
C GLY A 623 4.93 29.44 33.44
N ARG A 624 3.99 29.85 34.31
CA ARG A 624 2.59 29.45 34.24
C ARG A 624 1.74 30.48 34.92
N VAL A 625 0.82 31.08 34.15
CA VAL A 625 -0.03 32.18 34.64
C VAL A 625 0.86 33.27 35.30
N ASP A 626 0.74 33.54 36.58
CA ASP A 626 1.48 34.57 37.29
C ASP A 626 2.73 34.05 38.04
N LYS A 627 3.14 32.82 37.80
CA LYS A 627 4.31 32.15 38.48
C LYS A 627 5.42 31.88 37.50
N THR A 628 6.65 32.13 37.95
CA THR A 628 7.87 31.82 37.21
C THR A 628 8.71 30.81 38.01
N TYR A 629 9.18 29.78 37.33
CA TYR A 629 9.99 28.72 37.90
C TYR A 629 11.38 28.68 37.25
N ASN A 630 12.37 28.34 38.05
CA ASN A 630 13.72 28.09 37.58
C ASN A 630 14.04 26.59 37.67
N ILE A 631 14.06 25.89 36.52
CA ILE A 631 14.36 24.47 36.44
C ILE A 631 15.83 24.27 36.03
N THR A 632 16.54 23.44 36.79
CA THR A 632 17.92 23.02 36.42
C THR A 632 17.84 21.75 35.59
N ILE A 633 18.32 21.77 34.35
CA ILE A 633 18.33 20.59 33.48
C ILE A 633 19.48 19.67 33.87
N SER A 634 19.19 18.51 34.41
CA SER A 634 20.19 17.52 34.87
C SER A 634 20.84 16.82 33.68
N LYS A 635 20.07 16.52 32.66
CA LYS A 635 20.56 15.82 31.45
C LYS A 635 19.70 16.15 30.22
N CYS A 636 20.33 16.18 29.04
CA CYS A 636 19.63 16.19 27.78
C CYS A 636 19.58 14.77 27.21
N THR A 637 18.43 14.35 26.74
CA THR A 637 18.18 12.98 26.25
C THR A 637 17.83 13.01 24.77
N ALA A 638 18.17 11.93 24.07
CA ALA A 638 17.81 11.75 22.67
C ALA A 638 16.44 11.05 22.54
N ASP A 639 15.87 11.07 21.36
CA ASP A 639 14.58 10.47 21.03
C ASP A 639 14.47 8.96 21.34
N ASP A 640 15.60 8.24 21.29
CA ASP A 640 15.66 6.80 21.55
C ASP A 640 15.32 6.39 23.00
N SER A 641 15.25 7.34 23.93
CA SER A 641 14.94 7.10 25.35
C SER A 641 13.45 7.28 25.67
N LYS A 642 12.61 7.61 24.70
CA LYS A 642 11.17 7.86 24.91
C LYS A 642 10.41 6.57 25.21
N PRO A 643 9.54 6.57 26.21
CA PRO A 643 8.49 5.58 26.30
C PRO A 643 7.51 5.74 25.12
N MET A 644 6.86 4.63 24.74
CA MET A 644 5.76 4.67 23.78
C MET A 644 4.61 5.56 24.30
N GLY A 645 3.90 6.23 23.41
CA GLY A 645 2.77 7.10 23.74
C GLY A 645 3.14 8.57 23.92
N GLN A 646 4.41 8.94 23.96
CA GLN A 646 4.83 10.33 23.92
C GLN A 646 5.00 10.83 22.49
N GLU A 647 3.97 11.42 21.93
CA GLU A 647 3.99 12.09 20.63
C GLU A 647 4.67 13.48 20.65
N ALA A 648 5.37 13.82 21.72
CA ALA A 648 6.02 15.13 21.89
C ALA A 648 6.98 15.51 20.74
N ALA A 649 7.44 14.55 19.96
CA ALA A 649 8.23 14.81 18.76
C ALA A 649 7.40 15.43 17.61
N TYR A 650 6.10 15.34 17.63
CA TYR A 650 5.25 15.91 16.55
C TYR A 650 5.15 17.43 16.59
N TYR A 651 5.34 18.05 17.76
CA TYR A 651 5.14 19.48 17.92
C TYR A 651 6.41 20.34 17.83
N ASN A 652 7.60 19.74 17.67
CA ASN A 652 8.89 20.45 17.56
C ASN A 652 9.17 21.48 18.69
N ASP A 653 8.56 21.29 19.89
CA ASP A 653 8.66 22.26 20.97
C ASP A 653 9.59 21.84 22.11
N GLY A 654 10.01 20.56 22.14
CA GLY A 654 10.79 19.99 23.22
C GLY A 654 9.95 19.64 24.46
N VAL A 655 10.47 18.71 25.28
CA VAL A 655 9.79 18.22 26.50
C VAL A 655 10.73 18.21 27.69
N ILE A 656 10.25 18.72 28.80
CA ILE A 656 10.89 18.56 30.12
C ILE A 656 10.27 17.30 30.76
N ILE A 657 11.10 16.33 31.13
CA ILE A 657 10.67 15.06 31.72
C ILE A 657 11.12 15.04 33.19
N VAL A 658 10.17 14.85 34.11
CA VAL A 658 10.35 14.88 35.55
C VAL A 658 9.60 13.73 36.25
N SER A 659 9.71 13.64 37.60
CA SER A 659 8.86 12.77 38.41
C SER A 659 7.63 13.50 38.96
N GLU A 660 6.62 12.77 39.45
CA GLU A 660 5.50 13.35 40.18
C GLU A 660 5.96 14.19 41.39
N ASP A 661 6.94 13.66 42.19
CA ASP A 661 7.47 14.38 43.34
C ASP A 661 8.24 15.65 42.96
N PHE A 662 8.82 15.74 41.76
CA PHE A 662 9.46 16.96 41.28
C PHE A 662 8.47 18.11 41.19
N VAL A 663 7.26 17.85 40.68
CA VAL A 663 6.21 18.86 40.58
C VAL A 663 5.89 19.45 41.95
N LYS A 664 5.77 18.60 42.99
CA LYS A 664 5.51 19.02 44.35
C LYS A 664 6.69 19.74 44.99
N GLU A 665 7.91 19.18 44.89
CA GLU A 665 9.09 19.66 45.62
C GLU A 665 9.75 20.88 44.96
N VAL A 666 9.74 20.95 43.62
CA VAL A 666 10.44 21.99 42.85
C VAL A 666 9.47 23.07 42.36
N LEU A 667 8.29 22.70 41.83
CA LEU A 667 7.30 23.66 41.35
C LEU A 667 6.33 24.08 42.47
N GLY A 668 6.23 23.29 43.55
CA GLY A 668 5.31 23.59 44.66
C GLY A 668 3.83 23.51 44.27
N GLU A 669 3.52 22.63 43.29
CA GLU A 669 2.17 22.46 42.73
C GLU A 669 1.63 21.06 43.08
N ASP A 670 0.29 20.94 43.11
CA ASP A 670 -0.38 19.66 43.22
C ASP A 670 -0.61 19.03 41.84
N ILE A 671 0.01 17.91 41.62
CA ILE A 671 -0.10 17.18 40.32
C ILE A 671 -1.50 16.61 40.07
N ASN A 672 -2.31 16.46 41.15
CA ASN A 672 -3.70 16.01 40.99
C ASN A 672 -4.69 17.16 40.70
N ASP A 673 -4.22 18.37 40.62
CA ASP A 673 -5.06 19.49 40.13
C ASP A 673 -5.30 19.34 38.63
N SER A 674 -6.50 18.88 38.28
CA SER A 674 -6.90 18.64 36.87
C SER A 674 -6.99 19.92 36.03
N SER A 675 -7.04 21.11 36.66
CA SER A 675 -6.97 22.39 35.95
C SER A 675 -5.55 22.72 35.48
N LEU A 676 -4.54 22.13 36.12
CA LEU A 676 -3.13 22.37 35.82
C LEU A 676 -2.47 21.18 35.07
N TYR A 677 -2.83 19.96 35.42
CA TYR A 677 -2.21 18.75 34.90
C TYR A 677 -3.25 17.76 34.36
N ALA A 678 -3.09 17.36 33.11
CA ALA A 678 -3.89 16.29 32.54
C ALA A 678 -3.16 14.95 32.72
N ILE A 679 -3.88 13.93 33.18
CA ILE A 679 -3.33 12.56 33.20
C ILE A 679 -3.29 12.01 31.77
N GLY A 680 -2.17 11.45 31.38
CA GLY A 680 -1.98 10.79 30.11
C GLY A 680 -2.31 9.29 30.17
N SER A 681 -1.68 8.53 29.30
CA SER A 681 -1.92 7.08 29.17
C SER A 681 -1.26 6.27 30.28
N LEU A 682 -1.86 5.14 30.62
CA LEU A 682 -1.18 4.04 31.31
C LEU A 682 -0.35 3.27 30.28
N LEU A 683 0.96 3.26 30.46
CA LEU A 683 1.93 2.54 29.65
C LEU A 683 2.21 1.18 30.27
N ILE A 684 2.11 0.09 29.51
CA ILE A 684 2.24 -1.27 29.98
C ILE A 684 3.27 -2.03 29.15
N ASN A 685 4.21 -2.71 29.81
CA ASN A 685 5.02 -3.76 29.22
C ASN A 685 4.42 -5.11 29.61
N SER A 686 3.69 -5.72 28.69
CA SER A 686 3.05 -7.00 28.90
C SER A 686 3.91 -8.17 28.40
N SER A 687 3.85 -9.29 29.12
CA SER A 687 4.43 -10.56 28.66
C SER A 687 3.57 -11.28 27.62
N ASN A 688 2.25 -11.00 27.62
CA ASN A 688 1.27 -11.53 26.68
C ASN A 688 0.21 -10.45 26.41
N SER A 689 0.53 -9.56 25.47
CA SER A 689 -0.29 -8.38 25.17
C SER A 689 -1.67 -8.74 24.65
N GLN A 690 -1.81 -9.86 23.91
CA GLN A 690 -3.11 -10.28 23.37
C GLN A 690 -4.06 -10.78 24.47
N GLU A 691 -3.57 -11.55 25.44
CA GLU A 691 -4.36 -12.03 26.57
C GLU A 691 -4.77 -10.87 27.48
N LEU A 692 -3.84 -9.95 27.74
CA LEU A 692 -4.12 -8.75 28.54
C LEU A 692 -5.14 -7.83 27.84
N GLU A 693 -5.05 -7.64 26.54
CA GLU A 693 -6.02 -6.88 25.76
C GLU A 693 -7.43 -7.49 25.84
N ASN A 694 -7.54 -8.81 25.72
CA ASN A 694 -8.81 -9.50 25.87
C ASN A 694 -9.38 -9.29 27.29
N THR A 695 -8.54 -9.42 28.33
CA THR A 695 -8.95 -9.19 29.72
C THR A 695 -9.41 -7.75 29.95
N LEU A 696 -8.68 -6.77 29.42
CA LEU A 696 -9.04 -5.34 29.54
C LEU A 696 -10.36 -5.04 28.82
N ASN A 697 -10.53 -5.56 27.60
CA ASN A 697 -11.76 -5.39 26.85
C ASN A 697 -12.98 -6.06 27.52
N ASP A 698 -12.79 -7.21 28.18
CA ASP A 698 -13.84 -7.86 28.96
C ASP A 698 -14.19 -7.04 30.20
N LEU A 699 -13.20 -6.46 30.89
CA LEU A 699 -13.44 -5.55 32.03
C LEU A 699 -14.19 -4.29 31.59
N ILE A 700 -13.83 -3.70 30.46
CA ILE A 700 -14.51 -2.51 29.91
C ILE A 700 -15.99 -2.80 29.61
N LYS A 701 -16.29 -4.00 29.08
CA LYS A 701 -17.67 -4.41 28.75
C LYS A 701 -18.53 -4.79 29.95
N THR A 702 -17.92 -5.30 31.01
CA THR A 702 -18.65 -5.93 32.12
C THR A 702 -18.70 -5.08 33.39
N ASN A 703 -17.84 -4.07 33.53
CA ASN A 703 -17.70 -3.30 34.74
C ASN A 703 -17.70 -1.78 34.44
N SER A 704 -18.71 -1.08 34.98
CA SER A 704 -18.93 0.35 34.79
C SER A 704 -17.72 1.22 35.20
N LYS A 705 -16.90 0.75 36.16
CA LYS A 705 -15.67 1.45 36.59
C LYS A 705 -14.66 1.65 35.45
N TYR A 706 -14.60 0.73 34.49
CA TYR A 706 -13.62 0.72 33.39
C TYR A 706 -14.23 1.11 32.05
N THR A 707 -15.54 1.42 32.00
CA THR A 707 -16.22 1.86 30.78
C THR A 707 -15.58 3.16 30.27
N GLY A 708 -15.35 3.26 28.96
CA GLY A 708 -14.75 4.44 28.33
C GLY A 708 -13.23 4.41 28.24
N LEU A 709 -12.56 3.43 28.84
CA LEU A 709 -11.13 3.22 28.58
C LEU A 709 -10.91 2.77 27.14
N THR A 710 -9.84 3.26 26.55
CA THR A 710 -9.40 2.83 25.22
C THR A 710 -8.09 2.07 25.34
N VAL A 711 -8.07 0.83 24.85
CA VAL A 711 -6.90 -0.05 24.92
C VAL A 711 -6.22 -0.06 23.55
N TYR A 712 -4.93 0.21 23.54
CA TYR A 712 -4.10 0.12 22.36
C TYR A 712 -3.02 -0.94 22.55
N ASN A 713 -3.02 -1.95 21.67
CA ASN A 713 -2.02 -3.00 21.66
C ASN A 713 -1.06 -2.78 20.49
N TYR A 714 0.15 -2.34 20.81
CA TYR A 714 1.16 -2.03 19.82
C TYR A 714 1.70 -3.29 19.12
N ASP A 715 1.78 -4.42 19.81
CA ASP A 715 2.17 -5.69 19.20
C ASP A 715 1.18 -6.08 18.09
N ASN A 716 -0.14 -5.88 18.31
CA ASN A 716 -1.14 -6.10 17.28
C ASN A 716 -0.95 -5.16 16.10
N TYR A 717 -0.67 -3.89 16.35
CA TYR A 717 -0.38 -2.93 15.29
C TYR A 717 0.87 -3.32 14.49
N VAL A 718 1.95 -3.72 15.15
CA VAL A 718 3.16 -4.24 14.50
C VAL A 718 2.88 -5.49 13.68
N ASP A 719 2.10 -6.42 14.21
CA ASP A 719 1.73 -7.64 13.50
C ASP A 719 0.82 -7.36 12.30
N GLN A 720 -0.09 -6.41 12.41
CA GLN A 720 -0.88 -5.93 11.27
C GLN A 720 0.03 -5.40 10.15
N GLN A 721 0.98 -4.56 10.50
CA GLN A 721 1.93 -4.02 9.52
C GLN A 721 2.83 -5.11 8.92
N ARG A 722 3.25 -6.09 9.71
CA ARG A 722 3.99 -7.27 9.21
C ARG A 722 3.15 -8.07 8.20
N ARG A 723 1.83 -8.25 8.46
CA ARG A 723 0.90 -8.90 7.52
C ARG A 723 0.75 -8.09 6.24
N MET A 724 0.64 -6.76 6.33
CA MET A 724 0.58 -5.88 5.15
C MET A 724 1.86 -6.00 4.29
N VAL A 725 3.03 -5.97 4.92
CA VAL A 725 4.31 -6.22 4.23
C VAL A 725 4.37 -7.63 3.64
N LEU A 726 3.82 -8.64 4.31
CA LEU A 726 3.73 -10.01 3.79
C LEU A 726 2.86 -10.07 2.52
N VAL A 727 1.74 -9.38 2.50
CA VAL A 727 0.89 -9.29 1.29
C VAL A 727 1.67 -8.67 0.12
N VAL A 728 2.35 -7.55 0.34
CA VAL A 728 3.20 -6.94 -0.70
C VAL A 728 4.29 -7.91 -1.17
N LYS A 729 4.91 -8.66 -0.25
CA LYS A 729 5.88 -9.73 -0.59
C LYS A 729 5.26 -10.82 -1.46
N ILE A 730 4.07 -11.30 -1.12
CA ILE A 730 3.36 -12.33 -1.90
C ILE A 730 3.12 -11.86 -3.34
N PHE A 731 2.63 -10.63 -3.52
CA PHE A 731 2.44 -10.03 -4.83
C PHE A 731 3.74 -9.96 -5.62
N LEU A 732 4.79 -9.39 -5.06
CA LEU A 732 6.06 -9.20 -5.75
C LEU A 732 6.75 -10.54 -6.06
N TYR A 733 6.74 -11.50 -5.13
CA TYR A 733 7.28 -12.84 -5.40
C TYR A 733 6.45 -13.60 -6.43
N GLY A 734 5.13 -13.40 -6.48
CA GLY A 734 4.28 -13.92 -7.54
C GLY A 734 4.74 -13.42 -8.92
N PHE A 735 4.90 -12.11 -9.09
CA PHE A 735 5.43 -11.52 -10.33
C PHE A 735 6.83 -12.00 -10.67
N ILE A 736 7.74 -11.98 -9.69
CA ILE A 736 9.12 -12.45 -9.86
C ILE A 736 9.14 -13.92 -10.31
N SER A 737 8.29 -14.78 -9.73
CA SER A 737 8.20 -16.20 -10.08
C SER A 737 7.80 -16.42 -11.53
N VAL A 738 6.77 -15.70 -12.00
CA VAL A 738 6.30 -15.83 -13.39
C VAL A 738 7.33 -15.28 -14.38
N ILE A 739 7.94 -14.11 -14.11
CA ILE A 739 9.01 -13.56 -14.95
C ILE A 739 10.20 -14.52 -15.01
N THR A 740 10.54 -15.13 -13.88
CA THR A 740 11.58 -16.15 -13.78
C THR A 740 11.24 -17.37 -14.63
N LEU A 741 10.00 -17.85 -14.58
CA LEU A 741 9.50 -18.98 -15.38
C LEU A 741 9.58 -18.70 -16.88
N ILE A 742 9.25 -17.47 -17.30
CA ILE A 742 9.42 -16.99 -18.68
C ILE A 742 10.92 -17.06 -19.06
N GLY A 743 11.79 -16.54 -18.18
CA GLY A 743 13.24 -16.58 -18.37
C GLY A 743 13.78 -18.02 -18.49
N VAL A 744 13.39 -18.92 -17.59
CA VAL A 744 13.75 -20.35 -17.60
C VAL A 744 13.34 -21.02 -18.92
N THR A 745 12.08 -20.83 -19.31
CA THR A 745 11.53 -21.40 -20.55
C THR A 745 12.33 -20.94 -21.77
N ASN A 746 12.72 -19.67 -21.79
CA ASN A 746 13.52 -19.09 -22.86
C ASN A 746 14.95 -19.67 -22.88
N ILE A 747 15.61 -19.77 -21.73
CA ILE A 747 16.95 -20.36 -21.59
C ILE A 747 16.91 -21.82 -22.08
N PHE A 748 15.92 -22.57 -21.60
CA PHE A 748 15.72 -23.96 -21.97
C PHE A 748 15.54 -24.12 -23.49
N ASN A 749 14.66 -23.34 -24.10
CA ASN A 749 14.43 -23.38 -25.54
C ASN A 749 15.68 -22.99 -26.33
N THR A 750 16.40 -21.95 -25.93
CA THR A 750 17.55 -21.41 -26.64
C THR A 750 18.74 -22.39 -26.57
N ILE A 751 19.06 -22.94 -25.39
CA ILE A 751 20.19 -23.87 -25.23
C ILE A 751 19.88 -25.17 -25.96
N THR A 752 18.66 -25.73 -25.77
CA THR A 752 18.27 -27.00 -26.40
C THR A 752 18.31 -26.89 -27.92
N THR A 753 17.79 -25.81 -28.49
CA THR A 753 17.78 -25.61 -29.94
C THR A 753 19.16 -25.33 -30.49
N ASN A 754 19.98 -24.51 -29.81
CA ASN A 754 21.38 -24.33 -30.24
C ASN A 754 22.18 -25.64 -30.27
N MET A 755 21.92 -26.55 -29.31
CA MET A 755 22.53 -27.84 -29.24
C MET A 755 22.06 -28.75 -30.40
N ILE A 756 20.77 -28.74 -30.73
CA ILE A 756 20.21 -29.52 -31.85
C ILE A 756 20.73 -28.98 -33.19
N LEU A 757 20.80 -27.66 -33.41
CA LEU A 757 21.34 -27.08 -34.65
C LEU A 757 22.83 -27.36 -34.86
N ARG A 758 23.55 -27.75 -33.81
CA ARG A 758 24.96 -28.13 -33.84
C ARG A 758 25.19 -29.63 -33.78
N SER A 759 24.14 -30.45 -33.86
CA SER A 759 24.24 -31.89 -33.72
C SER A 759 25.18 -32.52 -34.77
N LYS A 760 25.19 -32.00 -36.00
CA LYS A 760 26.13 -32.45 -37.07
C LYS A 760 27.59 -32.12 -36.74
N GLU A 761 27.89 -30.92 -36.20
CA GLU A 761 29.23 -30.57 -35.72
C GLU A 761 29.67 -31.52 -34.60
N PHE A 762 28.76 -31.82 -33.68
CA PHE A 762 29.04 -32.74 -32.58
C PHE A 762 29.28 -34.18 -33.01
N ALA A 763 28.47 -34.62 -33.98
CA ALA A 763 28.65 -35.92 -34.59
C ALA A 763 30.04 -36.05 -35.29
N MET A 764 30.46 -35.01 -36.03
CA MET A 764 31.79 -34.95 -36.63
C MET A 764 32.92 -34.97 -35.59
N LEU A 765 32.80 -34.23 -34.47
CA LEU A 765 33.80 -34.25 -33.39
C LEU A 765 33.91 -35.64 -32.75
N LYS A 766 32.77 -36.34 -32.57
CA LYS A 766 32.76 -37.70 -32.06
C LYS A 766 33.35 -38.72 -33.07
N SER A 767 33.12 -38.51 -34.36
CA SER A 767 33.68 -39.39 -35.40
C SER A 767 35.21 -39.26 -35.55
N ILE A 768 35.79 -38.10 -35.19
CA ILE A 768 37.25 -37.85 -35.17
C ILE A 768 37.89 -38.42 -33.88
N GLY A 769 37.10 -39.05 -32.97
CA GLY A 769 37.63 -39.70 -31.79
C GLY A 769 37.46 -38.94 -30.48
N MET A 770 36.65 -37.86 -30.43
CA MET A 770 36.37 -37.17 -29.16
C MET A 770 35.59 -38.09 -28.22
N SER A 771 36.14 -38.34 -27.03
CA SER A 771 35.49 -39.17 -26.01
C SER A 771 34.23 -38.50 -25.45
N LYS A 772 33.29 -39.33 -24.96
CA LYS A 772 32.05 -38.86 -24.32
C LYS A 772 32.34 -37.96 -23.11
N LYS A 773 33.44 -38.21 -22.36
CA LYS A 773 33.86 -37.43 -21.21
C LYS A 773 34.33 -36.02 -21.64
N GLU A 774 35.17 -35.96 -22.68
CA GLU A 774 35.68 -34.68 -23.23
C GLU A 774 34.55 -33.84 -23.85
N PHE A 775 33.66 -34.49 -24.60
CA PHE A 775 32.49 -33.84 -25.15
C PHE A 775 31.60 -33.21 -24.06
N ASN A 776 31.25 -33.99 -23.04
CA ASN A 776 30.46 -33.48 -21.91
C ASN A 776 31.16 -32.34 -21.17
N LYS A 777 32.51 -32.42 -20.97
CA LYS A 777 33.32 -31.39 -20.35
C LYS A 777 33.31 -30.09 -21.20
N MET A 778 33.47 -30.19 -22.50
CA MET A 778 33.41 -29.06 -23.43
C MET A 778 32.05 -28.31 -23.33
N ILE A 779 30.96 -29.06 -23.37
CA ILE A 779 29.62 -28.50 -23.33
C ILE A 779 29.32 -27.88 -21.97
N ARG A 780 29.74 -28.51 -20.85
CA ARG A 780 29.59 -27.92 -19.51
C ARG A 780 30.34 -26.59 -19.39
N LEU A 781 31.57 -26.52 -19.89
CA LEU A 781 32.37 -25.29 -19.89
C LEU A 781 31.74 -24.18 -20.75
N GLU A 782 31.19 -24.56 -21.93
CA GLU A 782 30.45 -23.62 -22.77
C GLU A 782 29.25 -23.02 -22.02
N SER A 783 28.54 -23.82 -21.25
CA SER A 783 27.37 -23.41 -20.45
C SER A 783 27.75 -22.50 -19.29
N ILE A 784 28.79 -22.85 -18.54
CA ILE A 784 29.31 -21.99 -17.46
C ILE A 784 29.72 -20.61 -17.99
N MET A 785 30.33 -20.59 -19.20
CA MET A 785 30.66 -19.30 -19.84
C MET A 785 29.43 -18.48 -20.23
N TYR A 786 28.31 -19.11 -20.63
CA TYR A 786 27.04 -18.40 -20.84
C TYR A 786 26.57 -17.76 -19.55
N GLY A 787 26.48 -18.53 -18.46
CA GLY A 787 26.04 -18.04 -17.16
C GLY A 787 26.94 -16.95 -16.61
N ALA A 788 28.25 -17.19 -16.55
CA ALA A 788 29.20 -16.23 -16.01
C ALA A 788 29.19 -14.88 -16.75
N LYS A 789 29.10 -14.90 -18.10
CA LYS A 789 29.05 -13.66 -18.87
C LYS A 789 27.73 -12.91 -18.70
N SER A 790 26.64 -13.61 -18.51
CA SER A 790 25.33 -13.01 -18.24
C SER A 790 25.30 -12.36 -16.86
N LEU A 791 25.90 -12.99 -15.86
CA LEU A 791 26.07 -12.45 -14.51
C LEU A 791 26.96 -11.21 -14.48
N LEU A 792 28.12 -11.26 -15.19
CA LEU A 792 29.05 -10.13 -15.28
C LEU A 792 28.42 -8.84 -15.87
N ILE A 793 27.40 -8.97 -16.69
CA ILE A 793 26.70 -7.83 -17.29
C ILE A 793 25.39 -7.55 -16.51
N GLY A 794 24.66 -8.61 -16.14
CA GLY A 794 23.34 -8.52 -15.54
C GLY A 794 23.35 -7.97 -14.11
N ILE A 795 24.35 -8.33 -13.30
CA ILE A 795 24.45 -7.85 -11.91
C ILE A 795 24.71 -6.34 -11.86
N PRO A 796 25.72 -5.77 -12.56
CA PRO A 796 25.89 -4.32 -12.57
C PRO A 796 24.67 -3.56 -13.08
N LEU A 797 24.03 -4.05 -14.14
CA LEU A 797 22.78 -3.44 -14.63
C LEU A 797 21.64 -3.57 -13.61
N GLY A 798 21.53 -4.72 -12.93
CA GLY A 798 20.55 -4.92 -11.87
C GLY A 798 20.75 -4.00 -10.67
N ILE A 799 22.00 -3.75 -10.28
CA ILE A 799 22.36 -2.77 -9.24
C ILE A 799 21.98 -1.35 -9.68
N LEU A 800 22.26 -0.97 -10.93
CA LEU A 800 21.80 0.32 -11.46
C LEU A 800 20.28 0.44 -11.48
N GLY A 801 19.58 -0.62 -11.86
CA GLY A 801 18.12 -0.67 -11.81
C GLY A 801 17.58 -0.56 -10.39
N SER A 802 18.20 -1.23 -9.42
CA SER A 802 17.82 -1.14 -8.00
C SER A 802 18.05 0.26 -7.43
N TYR A 803 19.11 0.95 -7.86
CA TYR A 803 19.34 2.34 -7.51
C TYR A 803 18.28 3.29 -8.11
N GLY A 804 17.84 3.02 -9.35
CA GLY A 804 16.73 3.74 -9.97
C GLY A 804 15.41 3.56 -9.21
N VAL A 805 15.12 2.34 -8.76
CA VAL A 805 13.97 2.02 -7.89
C VAL A 805 14.08 2.78 -6.57
N TYR A 806 15.25 2.74 -5.93
CA TYR A 806 15.49 3.50 -4.70
C TYR A 806 15.20 4.99 -4.88
N LYS A 807 15.76 5.63 -5.93
CA LYS A 807 15.50 7.06 -6.22
C LYS A 807 14.03 7.38 -6.47
N ALA A 808 13.28 6.46 -7.05
CA ALA A 808 11.86 6.66 -7.36
C ALA A 808 10.94 6.54 -6.13
N PHE A 809 11.30 5.70 -5.16
CA PHE A 809 10.43 5.33 -4.03
C PHE A 809 10.94 5.77 -2.66
N ALA A 810 12.19 6.22 -2.53
CA ALA A 810 12.76 6.65 -1.25
C ALA A 810 12.62 8.15 -0.97
N GLN A 811 11.85 8.89 -1.79
CA GLN A 811 11.58 10.31 -1.54
C GLN A 811 10.76 10.45 -0.25
N GLY A 812 11.24 11.22 0.70
CA GLY A 812 10.59 11.43 1.99
C GLY A 812 10.87 10.36 3.06
N VAL A 813 11.69 9.32 2.77
CA VAL A 813 12.04 8.29 3.75
C VAL A 813 13.56 8.24 3.91
N ASP A 814 14.05 8.39 5.15
CA ASP A 814 15.50 8.34 5.45
C ASP A 814 16.02 6.91 5.51
N VAL A 815 16.06 6.29 4.35
CA VAL A 815 16.65 4.97 4.17
C VAL A 815 17.77 5.09 3.14
N GLY A 816 19.01 5.02 3.57
CA GLY A 816 20.15 4.98 2.66
C GLY A 816 20.04 3.83 1.65
N TYR A 817 20.56 4.03 0.43
CA TYR A 817 20.57 2.98 -0.59
C TYR A 817 21.28 1.72 -0.08
N MET A 818 20.65 0.57 -0.26
CA MET A 818 21.19 -0.74 0.07
C MET A 818 21.32 -1.61 -1.16
N ILE A 819 22.52 -2.16 -1.35
CA ILE A 819 22.74 -3.16 -2.41
C ILE A 819 21.95 -4.42 -2.05
N PRO A 820 21.12 -4.96 -2.97
CA PRO A 820 20.27 -6.15 -2.71
C PRO A 820 21.10 -7.45 -2.77
N TYR A 821 22.01 -7.65 -1.81
CA TYR A 821 22.89 -8.83 -1.73
C TYR A 821 22.16 -10.17 -1.82
N PRO A 822 21.03 -10.39 -1.11
CA PRO A 822 20.29 -11.66 -1.23
C PRO A 822 19.83 -11.95 -2.66
N ALA A 823 19.32 -10.92 -3.36
CA ALA A 823 18.87 -11.07 -4.74
C ALA A 823 20.05 -11.38 -5.70
N ILE A 824 21.22 -10.79 -5.46
CA ILE A 824 22.43 -11.06 -6.24
C ILE A 824 22.87 -12.53 -6.05
N ILE A 825 22.94 -13.02 -4.81
CA ILE A 825 23.32 -14.39 -4.49
C ILE A 825 22.34 -15.38 -5.11
N ILE A 826 21.03 -15.15 -4.94
CA ILE A 826 19.97 -15.97 -5.54
C ILE A 826 20.11 -15.99 -7.06
N SER A 827 20.35 -14.84 -7.71
CA SER A 827 20.56 -14.76 -9.16
C SER A 827 21.74 -15.61 -9.63
N ILE A 828 22.87 -15.58 -8.90
CA ILE A 828 24.07 -16.35 -9.23
C ILE A 828 23.75 -17.86 -9.16
N VAL A 829 23.21 -18.31 -8.05
CA VAL A 829 22.88 -19.73 -7.82
C VAL A 829 21.85 -20.21 -8.85
N PHE A 830 20.80 -19.42 -9.06
CA PHE A 830 19.70 -19.77 -9.95
C PHE A 830 20.14 -19.89 -11.42
N VAL A 831 20.96 -18.93 -11.91
CA VAL A 831 21.49 -18.99 -13.29
C VAL A 831 22.30 -20.26 -13.51
N PHE A 832 23.18 -20.64 -12.59
CA PHE A 832 23.98 -21.84 -12.73
C PHE A 832 23.14 -23.12 -12.63
N ILE A 833 22.14 -23.17 -11.76
CA ILE A 833 21.22 -24.32 -11.65
C ILE A 833 20.44 -24.49 -12.95
N ILE A 834 19.82 -23.44 -13.48
CA ILE A 834 19.02 -23.55 -14.71
C ILE A 834 19.86 -23.94 -15.92
N VAL A 835 21.00 -23.27 -16.09
CA VAL A 835 21.93 -23.57 -17.18
C VAL A 835 22.42 -25.00 -17.05
N GLY A 836 22.70 -25.48 -15.84
CA GLY A 836 23.13 -26.87 -15.56
C GLY A 836 22.05 -27.91 -15.89
N ILE A 837 20.82 -27.69 -15.43
CA ILE A 837 19.67 -28.59 -15.70
C ILE A 837 19.39 -28.65 -17.19
N THR A 838 19.30 -27.49 -17.85
CA THR A 838 19.02 -27.40 -19.29
C THR A 838 20.07 -28.12 -20.11
N MET A 839 21.31 -27.93 -19.69
CA MET A 839 22.42 -28.58 -20.40
C MET A 839 22.46 -30.09 -20.20
N LYS A 840 22.21 -30.59 -18.98
CA LYS A 840 22.11 -32.03 -18.68
C LYS A 840 21.01 -32.68 -19.55
N TYR A 841 19.85 -32.00 -19.66
CA TYR A 841 18.77 -32.46 -20.54
C TYR A 841 19.19 -32.50 -22.01
N SER A 842 19.81 -31.41 -22.51
CA SER A 842 20.23 -31.31 -23.91
C SER A 842 21.33 -32.32 -24.26
N LEU A 843 22.31 -32.53 -23.36
CA LEU A 843 23.35 -33.56 -23.50
C LEU A 843 22.76 -34.97 -23.59
N ASN A 844 21.81 -35.31 -22.72
CA ASN A 844 21.16 -36.63 -22.75
C ASN A 844 20.45 -36.87 -24.08
N LYS A 845 19.82 -35.83 -24.64
CA LYS A 845 19.15 -35.93 -25.95
C LYS A 845 20.13 -36.14 -27.09
N ILE A 846 21.27 -35.45 -27.11
CA ILE A 846 22.30 -35.56 -28.16
C ILE A 846 23.08 -36.87 -28.04
N ASN A 847 23.34 -37.35 -26.83
CA ASN A 847 24.08 -38.61 -26.62
C ASN A 847 23.26 -39.83 -27.03
N LYS A 848 21.93 -39.73 -27.16
CA LYS A 848 21.03 -40.77 -27.67
C LYS A 848 20.93 -40.79 -29.21
N GLN A 849 21.51 -39.81 -29.92
CA GLN A 849 21.47 -39.76 -31.40
C GLN A 849 22.56 -40.66 -31.99
N ASN A 850 22.20 -41.42 -33.05
CA ASN A 850 23.16 -42.20 -33.80
C ASN A 850 24.05 -41.24 -34.62
N ILE A 851 25.39 -41.42 -34.49
CA ILE A 851 26.38 -40.52 -35.11
C ILE A 851 26.28 -40.61 -36.64
N ILE A 852 26.19 -41.82 -37.21
CA ILE A 852 26.14 -42.06 -38.67
C ILE A 852 24.87 -41.47 -39.25
N GLU A 853 23.74 -41.71 -38.62
CA GLU A 853 22.45 -41.18 -39.06
C GLU A 853 22.35 -39.63 -38.98
N THR A 854 23.00 -39.07 -37.94
CA THR A 854 23.04 -37.59 -37.72
C THR A 854 23.92 -36.91 -38.77
N ILE A 855 25.04 -37.57 -39.22
CA ILE A 855 25.88 -37.03 -40.30
C ILE A 855 25.17 -37.16 -41.65
N ARG A 856 24.43 -38.25 -41.85
CA ARG A 856 23.78 -38.63 -43.13
C ARG A 856 22.44 -37.87 -43.34
N LYS A 857 21.78 -37.47 -42.27
CA LYS A 857 20.57 -36.62 -42.37
C LYS A 857 20.94 -35.30 -43.02
N ASP A 858 20.71 -35.20 -44.31
CA ASP A 858 20.52 -33.90 -44.95
C ASP A 858 19.30 -33.26 -44.26
N ASN A 859 19.49 -32.08 -43.69
CA ASN A 859 18.43 -31.37 -43.03
C ASN A 859 17.23 -31.19 -43.99
N ILE A 860 16.28 -32.13 -43.93
CA ILE A 860 15.00 -32.01 -44.59
C ILE A 860 14.13 -31.02 -43.80
#